data_d09d6e116dc43866c8769c2dcad3b2ed
#
_entry.id   d09d6e116dc43866c8769c2dcad3b2ed
#
_cell.length_a   1.000
_cell.length_b   1.000
_cell.length_c   1.000
_cell.angle_alpha   90.00
_cell.angle_beta   90.00
_cell.angle_gamma   90.00
#
_symmetry.space_group_name_H-M   'P 1'
#
loop_
_entity.id
_entity.type
_entity.pdbx_description
1 polymer ?
#
loop_
_entity_poly.entity_id
_entity_poly.type
_entity_poly.pdbx_seq_one_letter_code
_entity_poly.pdbx_strand_id
1 'polypeptide(L)'
;MSFLYNTTKIRRNITALSALLIFTITANAQSGNLQGFIKTSDGKPAAEVNVQLKEIKKGTISKTDGSFQISNIPEGKYHIILSFVGLQTIQKPVSITSNQTSSYNFKLLENETELTEIVVSANRSINDIPASIGKLPIKPMDLPQAVVTVSETTIKNQQAQRLSDVIKNVNGVYLGTTRASTQESFYARGYSFSSTNMFKNGSRVNSGAMPEVSSLESVEILKGSAAILYGNVAPGGILNMITKKPKFDFGGEVSLRAGSYNLIKPAIDIYGPLSNKIAYRVNGTFESADSYRDQVSSKRYYINPSLLFKLGSRSELIVEGDFLKHEFTPDFGTGTLNDSTKGIRPATIADVPRSRFMGTNWQYNKTYQTTASVTFNHSFNQNWKLNTVLSYQQYKRDYFAVERIQALYDPQPGTWARPLGRVDTKEKYFTGQLNLNGQFKTGKVAHILLAGADADHYITNTYNYDIQGKIYDTINILDPNKFVQRTDIPVANRVTLVETPVNRFGAYVQDLISLTPKIKLLAGVRWSLQESPSNSTTYLQKNDSIAKGKFASASAFSPRVGLLYRYKQNTSFFASYSNSFAVNTGLDIYNNTLPPSIIDQYELGVKNIFCKVRLTVNLTAYKIINNNLAQTAQFDKDGNPNSNSSLKELTGQTSSNGIELDVMANFVKGLSVMAGYSYNDMHYTKTPGNKGSYVKGERLVNTPAHTANGSVFYTFSRGKLNGLKIGASAFYVGKRFGGWNNTIQQSQNYSRLIPVDGFATVDISAGYSINRFSLLAKLSNLTNTYNYYVHENYSINPIPPRQFIATFAYRF
;
A
#
# COMPACT_ATOMS: atom_id res chain seq x y z
N MET A 1 31.62 86.36 14.76
CA MET A 1 32.16 85.58 15.91
C MET A 1 31.31 84.29 16.05
N SER A 2 31.11 83.54 14.98
CA SER A 2 30.34 82.29 15.07
C SER A 2 30.89 81.15 14.19
N PHE A 3 32.11 81.21 13.71
CA PHE A 3 32.70 80.19 12.80
C PHE A 3 33.85 79.36 13.41
N LEU A 4 34.28 79.76 14.68
CA LEU A 4 35.38 79.00 15.30
C LEU A 4 35.00 77.97 16.39
N TYR A 5 33.68 77.84 16.69
CA TYR A 5 33.23 76.89 17.72
C TYR A 5 32.88 75.46 17.15
N ASN A 6 32.81 75.33 15.84
CA ASN A 6 32.40 74.06 15.20
C ASN A 6 33.57 73.14 14.77
N THR A 7 34.80 73.70 14.71
CA THR A 7 35.94 72.86 14.22
C THR A 7 36.59 72.06 15.35
N THR A 8 36.45 72.45 16.63
CA THR A 8 36.95 71.62 17.76
C THR A 8 36.07 70.41 18.11
N LYS A 9 34.71 70.48 17.85
CA LYS A 9 33.82 69.31 18.04
C LYS A 9 34.01 68.28 16.97
N ILE A 10 34.28 68.65 15.73
CA ILE A 10 34.49 67.77 14.59
C ILE A 10 35.84 67.00 14.74
N ARG A 11 36.93 67.72 15.22
CA ARG A 11 38.21 67.01 15.45
C ARG A 11 38.16 66.02 16.64
N ARG A 12 37.37 66.26 17.69
CA ARG A 12 37.21 65.36 18.82
C ARG A 12 36.38 64.11 18.50
N ASN A 13 35.44 64.25 17.59
CA ASN A 13 34.62 63.14 17.13
C ASN A 13 35.32 62.21 16.06
N ILE A 14 36.24 62.80 15.27
CA ILE A 14 37.07 62.07 14.34
C ILE A 14 38.13 61.24 15.04
N THR A 15 38.78 61.83 16.13
CA THR A 15 39.74 61.05 16.93
C THR A 15 39.07 59.95 17.74
N ALA A 16 37.83 60.09 18.20
CA ALA A 16 37.08 59.09 18.90
C ALA A 16 36.59 57.98 17.94
N LEU A 17 36.23 58.28 16.69
CA LEU A 17 35.85 57.35 15.69
C LEU A 17 37.02 56.52 15.13
N SER A 18 38.21 57.17 15.00
CA SER A 18 39.48 56.55 14.61
C SER A 18 39.99 55.60 15.70
N ALA A 19 39.86 55.91 16.99
CA ALA A 19 40.18 54.99 18.09
C ALA A 19 39.25 53.85 18.23
N LEU A 20 37.95 53.99 17.89
CA LEU A 20 36.97 52.91 17.87
C LEU A 20 37.19 51.94 16.66
N LEU A 21 37.66 52.52 15.51
CA LEU A 21 37.97 51.69 14.31
C LEU A 21 39.28 50.87 14.45
N ILE A 22 40.23 51.37 15.26
CA ILE A 22 41.50 50.67 15.51
C ILE A 22 41.32 49.54 16.54
N PHE A 23 40.31 49.59 17.43
CA PHE A 23 40.00 48.53 18.36
C PHE A 23 39.21 47.35 17.76
N THR A 24 38.64 47.49 16.56
CA THR A 24 37.92 46.42 15.87
C THR A 24 38.78 45.55 14.93
N ILE A 25 40.06 45.82 14.78
CA ILE A 25 40.96 45.12 13.85
C ILE A 25 41.81 44.03 14.54
N THR A 26 41.71 43.81 15.84
CA THR A 26 42.52 42.79 16.54
C THR A 26 41.71 41.73 17.29
N ALA A 27 40.45 41.48 16.92
CA ALA A 27 39.82 40.25 17.27
C ALA A 27 40.22 39.17 16.22
N ASN A 28 41.49 38.76 16.21
CA ASN A 28 41.88 37.51 15.63
C ASN A 28 41.11 36.44 16.39
N ALA A 29 40.02 35.91 15.79
CA ALA A 29 39.38 34.71 16.31
C ALA A 29 40.45 33.63 16.37
N GLN A 30 40.99 33.37 17.56
CA GLN A 30 41.93 32.28 17.76
C GLN A 30 41.23 30.97 17.38
N SER A 31 41.62 30.41 16.26
CA SER A 31 41.00 29.15 15.71
C SER A 31 42.05 28.05 15.62
N GLY A 32 41.63 26.83 15.88
CA GLY A 32 42.38 25.62 15.66
C GLY A 32 41.74 24.72 14.64
N ASN A 33 42.34 23.58 14.38
CA ASN A 33 41.81 22.56 13.47
C ASN A 33 41.54 21.25 14.23
N LEU A 34 40.60 20.46 13.73
CA LEU A 34 40.32 19.11 14.21
C LEU A 34 40.50 18.13 13.07
N GLN A 35 41.28 17.08 13.28
CA GLN A 35 41.45 15.99 12.32
C GLN A 35 41.44 14.64 12.97
N GLY A 36 41.32 13.57 12.21
CA GLY A 36 41.42 12.20 12.71
C GLY A 36 41.01 11.14 11.72
N PHE A 37 40.97 9.92 12.21
CA PHE A 37 40.52 8.76 11.45
C PHE A 37 39.35 8.08 12.12
N ILE A 38 38.42 7.59 11.30
CA ILE A 38 37.27 6.83 11.73
C ILE A 38 37.37 5.42 11.15
N LYS A 39 37.30 4.42 12.03
CA LYS A 39 37.31 2.99 11.65
C LYS A 39 36.01 2.32 12.10
N THR A 40 35.58 1.29 11.39
CA THR A 40 34.51 0.36 11.78
C THR A 40 34.99 -0.64 12.84
N SER A 41 34.08 -1.41 13.42
CA SER A 41 34.38 -2.44 14.44
C SER A 41 35.37 -3.50 13.97
N ASP A 42 35.38 -3.82 12.66
CA ASP A 42 36.31 -4.75 12.02
C ASP A 42 37.65 -4.10 11.61
N GLY A 43 37.88 -2.84 12.00
CA GLY A 43 39.14 -2.11 11.78
C GLY A 43 39.33 -1.49 10.40
N LYS A 44 38.32 -1.60 9.50
CA LYS A 44 38.38 -0.95 8.18
C LYS A 44 38.12 0.55 8.26
N PRO A 45 38.65 1.36 7.33
CA PRO A 45 38.31 2.76 7.23
C PRO A 45 36.79 2.98 7.05
N ALA A 46 36.20 3.89 7.85
CA ALA A 46 34.80 4.26 7.72
C ALA A 46 34.64 5.50 6.85
N ALA A 47 34.34 5.30 5.57
CA ALA A 47 34.08 6.37 4.60
C ALA A 47 32.67 6.96 4.78
N GLU A 48 32.51 8.25 4.38
CA GLU A 48 31.23 8.94 4.31
C GLU A 48 30.51 9.11 5.68
N VAL A 49 31.22 8.99 6.78
CA VAL A 49 30.70 9.28 8.12
C VAL A 49 30.48 10.78 8.26
N ASN A 50 29.29 11.20 8.69
CA ASN A 50 29.03 12.60 9.01
C ASN A 50 29.68 12.95 10.35
N VAL A 51 30.55 13.94 10.32
CA VAL A 51 31.32 14.45 11.46
C VAL A 51 30.89 15.88 11.75
N GLN A 52 30.28 16.15 12.90
CA GLN A 52 29.73 17.48 13.24
C GLN A 52 30.10 17.88 14.67
N LEU A 53 30.44 19.14 14.86
CA LEU A 53 30.56 19.75 16.19
C LEU A 53 29.18 20.31 16.61
N LYS A 54 28.65 19.81 17.72
CA LYS A 54 27.27 20.04 18.17
C LYS A 54 26.96 21.52 18.40
N GLU A 55 27.88 22.22 19.11
CA GLU A 55 27.66 23.55 19.61
C GLU A 55 27.67 24.62 18.51
N ILE A 56 28.50 24.43 17.49
CA ILE A 56 28.68 25.38 16.39
C ILE A 56 28.12 24.90 15.04
N LYS A 57 27.55 23.67 15.01
CA LYS A 57 27.00 23.01 13.81
C LYS A 57 27.95 22.96 12.60
N LYS A 58 29.26 23.06 12.85
CA LYS A 58 30.31 22.96 11.84
C LYS A 58 30.68 21.48 11.67
N GLY A 59 30.84 21.03 10.44
CA GLY A 59 31.11 19.61 10.20
C GLY A 59 31.73 19.31 8.85
N THR A 60 32.05 18.03 8.63
CA THR A 60 32.64 17.47 7.42
C THR A 60 32.14 16.03 7.23
N ILE A 61 32.58 15.36 6.19
CA ILE A 61 32.33 13.95 5.92
C ILE A 61 33.67 13.24 5.82
N SER A 62 33.83 12.05 6.41
CA SER A 62 35.06 11.27 6.31
C SER A 62 35.30 10.81 4.86
N LYS A 63 36.57 10.80 4.47
CA LYS A 63 37.02 10.37 3.14
C LYS A 63 37.01 8.85 3.01
N THR A 64 37.33 8.33 1.85
CA THR A 64 37.39 6.88 1.56
C THR A 64 38.41 6.11 2.41
N ASP A 65 39.46 6.80 2.90
CA ASP A 65 40.46 6.26 3.82
C ASP A 65 40.08 6.38 5.31
N GLY A 66 38.85 6.89 5.58
CA GLY A 66 38.34 7.13 6.93
C GLY A 66 38.86 8.44 7.56
N SER A 67 39.67 9.22 6.89
CA SER A 67 40.17 10.49 7.41
C SER A 67 39.11 11.60 7.38
N PHE A 68 39.14 12.51 8.34
CA PHE A 68 38.31 13.71 8.37
C PHE A 68 39.13 14.94 8.88
N GLN A 69 38.71 16.14 8.46
CA GLN A 69 39.29 17.38 8.89
C GLN A 69 38.22 18.49 8.93
N ILE A 70 38.20 19.25 10.02
CA ILE A 70 37.40 20.47 10.18
C ILE A 70 38.38 21.58 10.55
N SER A 71 38.43 22.64 9.74
CA SER A 71 39.38 23.75 9.92
C SER A 71 38.68 25.00 10.48
N ASN A 72 39.45 25.92 11.04
CA ASN A 72 38.98 27.22 11.53
C ASN A 72 37.88 27.11 12.61
N ILE A 73 38.09 26.25 13.61
CA ILE A 73 37.20 26.09 14.76
C ILE A 73 37.66 27.04 15.88
N PRO A 74 36.78 27.87 16.44
CA PRO A 74 37.14 28.70 17.60
C PRO A 74 37.69 27.86 18.75
N GLU A 75 38.64 28.37 19.53
CA GLU A 75 39.15 27.66 20.70
C GLU A 75 38.00 27.36 21.69
N GLY A 76 37.94 26.14 22.20
CA GLY A 76 36.91 25.73 23.15
C GLY A 76 36.76 24.25 23.31
N LYS A 77 35.82 23.88 24.17
CA LYS A 77 35.37 22.48 24.34
C LYS A 77 34.09 22.24 23.59
N TYR A 78 34.06 21.19 22.76
CA TYR A 78 32.94 20.84 21.90
C TYR A 78 32.60 19.38 22.07
N HIS A 79 31.40 19.01 21.61
CA HIS A 79 31.04 17.60 21.42
C HIS A 79 31.03 17.27 19.92
N ILE A 80 31.92 16.38 19.53
CA ILE A 80 31.89 15.80 18.17
C ILE A 80 30.80 14.74 18.10
N ILE A 81 29.95 14.82 17.09
CA ILE A 81 28.93 13.82 16.76
C ILE A 81 29.37 13.13 15.48
N LEU A 82 29.51 11.82 15.56
CA LEU A 82 29.82 10.96 14.43
C LEU A 82 28.59 10.12 14.12
N SER A 83 28.03 10.24 12.95
CA SER A 83 26.85 9.50 12.54
C SER A 83 27.01 8.93 11.13
N PHE A 84 26.64 7.67 10.99
CA PHE A 84 26.60 6.95 9.73
C PHE A 84 25.48 5.91 9.80
N VAL A 85 24.84 5.64 8.68
CA VAL A 85 23.72 4.68 8.65
C VAL A 85 24.25 3.25 8.85
N GLY A 86 23.66 2.55 9.82
CA GLY A 86 24.09 1.20 10.21
C GLY A 86 25.21 1.17 11.24
N LEU A 87 25.68 2.33 11.70
CA LEU A 87 26.67 2.42 12.77
C LEU A 87 26.11 3.22 13.96
N GLN A 88 26.55 2.87 15.15
CA GLN A 88 26.13 3.55 16.38
C GLN A 88 26.61 5.01 16.37
N THR A 89 25.72 5.96 16.51
CA THR A 89 26.08 7.38 16.63
C THR A 89 26.90 7.58 17.90
N ILE A 90 28.08 8.18 17.77
CA ILE A 90 28.98 8.48 18.89
C ILE A 90 28.96 9.99 19.14
N GLN A 91 28.81 10.37 20.40
CA GLN A 91 29.06 11.74 20.86
C GLN A 91 30.20 11.69 21.88
N LYS A 92 31.28 12.43 21.61
CA LYS A 92 32.46 12.52 22.46
C LYS A 92 32.92 13.96 22.70
N PRO A 93 33.41 14.32 23.86
CA PRO A 93 33.99 15.64 24.07
C PRO A 93 35.35 15.73 23.35
N VAL A 94 35.61 16.88 22.74
CA VAL A 94 36.88 17.24 22.11
C VAL A 94 37.28 18.68 22.52
N SER A 95 38.56 18.94 22.65
CA SER A 95 39.07 20.27 22.97
C SER A 95 39.88 20.81 21.79
N ILE A 96 39.60 22.01 21.40
CA ILE A 96 40.30 22.73 20.35
C ILE A 96 41.14 23.83 20.97
N THR A 97 42.40 23.81 20.66
CA THR A 97 43.38 24.84 21.12
C THR A 97 43.73 25.74 19.93
N SER A 98 43.85 27.03 20.20
CA SER A 98 44.22 28.02 19.20
C SER A 98 45.55 27.71 18.52
N ASN A 99 45.58 27.89 17.18
CA ASN A 99 46.73 27.67 16.31
C ASN A 99 47.30 26.23 16.34
N GLN A 100 46.52 25.27 16.82
CA GLN A 100 46.94 23.90 16.87
C GLN A 100 45.94 23.00 16.12
N THR A 101 46.41 21.83 15.64
CA THR A 101 45.58 20.79 15.09
C THR A 101 45.39 19.68 16.12
N SER A 102 44.18 19.59 16.65
CA SER A 102 43.79 18.50 17.57
C SER A 102 43.50 17.22 16.77
N SER A 103 44.02 16.10 17.17
CA SER A 103 43.84 14.82 16.50
C SER A 103 43.09 13.83 17.37
N TYR A 104 42.00 13.27 16.86
CA TYR A 104 41.15 12.29 17.54
C TYR A 104 40.79 11.15 16.62
N ASN A 105 40.99 9.91 17.04
CA ASN A 105 40.60 8.73 16.30
C ASN A 105 39.40 8.06 16.95
N PHE A 106 38.47 7.60 16.12
CA PHE A 106 37.22 7.01 16.58
C PHE A 106 37.02 5.62 15.98
N LYS A 107 36.40 4.73 16.77
CA LYS A 107 35.93 3.43 16.32
C LYS A 107 34.44 3.42 16.44
N LEU A 108 33.72 3.30 15.29
CA LEU A 108 32.30 3.15 15.25
C LEU A 108 31.91 1.68 15.36
N LEU A 109 31.02 1.39 16.28
CA LEU A 109 30.43 0.06 16.41
C LEU A 109 29.23 -0.03 15.45
N GLU A 110 29.00 -1.22 14.92
CA GLU A 110 27.78 -1.48 14.19
C GLU A 110 26.60 -1.34 15.15
N ASN A 111 25.53 -0.74 14.66
CA ASN A 111 24.33 -0.57 15.46
C ASN A 111 23.57 -1.90 15.51
N GLU A 112 23.84 -2.70 16.52
CA GLU A 112 23.17 -4.00 16.73
C GLU A 112 21.65 -3.86 16.93
N THR A 113 21.15 -2.63 17.09
CA THR A 113 19.75 -2.33 17.42
C THR A 113 18.94 -1.87 16.23
N GLU A 114 19.51 -1.63 15.05
CA GLU A 114 18.75 -1.32 13.82
C GLU A 114 18.31 -2.59 13.08
N LEU A 115 17.51 -3.42 13.74
CA LEU A 115 16.55 -4.26 13.08
C LEU A 115 15.41 -3.35 12.59
N THR A 116 15.56 -2.82 11.35
CA THR A 116 14.45 -2.31 10.55
C THR A 116 13.82 -0.98 10.97
N GLU A 117 14.56 0.08 11.18
CA GLU A 117 14.01 1.38 10.85
C GLU A 117 14.39 1.70 9.39
N ILE A 118 13.47 1.47 8.44
CA ILE A 118 13.58 1.99 7.08
C ILE A 118 13.32 3.49 7.16
N VAL A 119 14.30 4.24 7.63
CA VAL A 119 14.33 5.67 7.42
C VAL A 119 14.56 5.85 5.93
N VAL A 120 13.52 6.19 5.19
CA VAL A 120 13.63 6.66 3.81
C VAL A 120 14.39 7.98 3.86
N SER A 121 15.71 7.90 3.96
CA SER A 121 16.56 9.07 3.84
C SER A 121 16.45 9.54 2.39
N ALA A 122 16.25 10.82 2.18
CA ALA A 122 16.11 11.46 0.86
C ALA A 122 17.31 11.24 -0.10
N ASN A 123 18.31 10.46 0.30
CA ASN A 123 19.56 10.23 -0.42
C ASN A 123 19.80 8.77 -0.82
N ARG A 124 18.85 7.83 -0.56
CA ARG A 124 19.00 6.42 -0.94
C ARG A 124 18.02 6.05 -2.05
N SER A 125 18.45 5.20 -2.97
CA SER A 125 17.58 4.56 -3.95
C SER A 125 16.65 3.57 -3.26
N ILE A 126 15.40 3.48 -3.69
CA ILE A 126 14.47 2.45 -3.23
C ILE A 126 14.99 1.04 -3.52
N ASN A 127 15.83 0.86 -4.54
CA ASN A 127 16.48 -0.41 -4.84
C ASN A 127 17.60 -0.79 -3.83
N ASP A 128 18.00 0.14 -2.97
CA ASP A 128 19.01 -0.09 -1.92
C ASP A 128 18.41 -0.26 -0.51
N ILE A 129 17.12 -0.01 -0.36
CA ILE A 129 16.42 -0.15 0.93
C ILE A 129 15.70 -1.50 0.93
N PRO A 130 16.02 -2.44 1.84
CA PRO A 130 15.29 -3.70 1.95
C PRO A 130 13.80 -3.46 2.18
N ALA A 131 12.95 -4.16 1.42
CA ALA A 131 11.51 -4.14 1.62
C ALA A 131 11.10 -5.25 2.59
N SER A 132 10.24 -4.93 3.55
CA SER A 132 9.78 -5.87 4.58
C SER A 132 8.89 -6.98 3.99
N ILE A 133 8.22 -6.69 2.90
CA ILE A 133 7.33 -7.62 2.18
C ILE A 133 8.07 -8.89 1.72
N GLY A 134 9.39 -8.83 1.54
CA GLY A 134 10.22 -9.98 1.19
C GLY A 134 10.55 -10.92 2.34
N LYS A 135 10.23 -10.56 3.60
CA LYS A 135 10.58 -11.27 4.85
C LYS A 135 12.09 -11.51 5.04
N LEU A 136 12.91 -11.05 4.13
CA LEU A 136 14.37 -11.13 4.13
C LEU A 136 14.97 -9.74 4.04
N PRO A 137 16.11 -9.46 4.68
CA PRO A 137 16.79 -8.17 4.59
C PRO A 137 17.57 -8.05 3.25
N ILE A 138 16.91 -8.37 2.15
CA ILE A 138 17.48 -8.30 0.80
C ILE A 138 17.09 -6.98 0.15
N LYS A 139 18.07 -6.30 -0.42
CA LYS A 139 17.82 -5.11 -1.23
C LYS A 139 17.03 -5.48 -2.49
N PRO A 140 16.06 -4.67 -2.94
CA PRO A 140 15.35 -4.93 -4.18
C PRO A 140 16.26 -5.15 -5.40
N MET A 141 17.45 -4.53 -5.39
CA MET A 141 18.49 -4.72 -6.42
C MET A 141 18.98 -6.18 -6.50
N ASP A 142 18.93 -6.93 -5.41
CA ASP A 142 19.36 -8.32 -5.28
C ASP A 142 18.20 -9.32 -5.29
N LEU A 143 16.96 -8.85 -5.38
CA LEU A 143 15.76 -9.69 -5.42
C LEU A 143 15.33 -9.93 -6.87
N PRO A 144 15.21 -11.18 -7.37
CA PRO A 144 14.74 -11.46 -8.74
C PRO A 144 13.20 -11.37 -8.82
N GLN A 145 12.64 -10.22 -8.45
CA GLN A 145 11.21 -9.89 -8.49
C GLN A 145 11.00 -8.37 -8.41
N ALA A 146 9.90 -7.87 -8.98
CA ALA A 146 9.55 -6.46 -8.92
C ALA A 146 8.90 -6.11 -7.57
N VAL A 147 9.46 -5.11 -6.89
CA VAL A 147 8.93 -4.53 -5.64
C VAL A 147 8.84 -3.03 -5.81
N VAL A 148 7.72 -2.45 -5.39
CA VAL A 148 7.52 -1.00 -5.38
C VAL A 148 7.08 -0.57 -3.98
N THR A 149 7.68 0.49 -3.47
CA THR A 149 7.32 1.09 -2.17
C THR A 149 6.85 2.52 -2.37
N VAL A 150 5.66 2.82 -1.86
CA VAL A 150 5.12 4.19 -1.77
C VAL A 150 5.32 4.69 -0.34
N SER A 151 6.15 5.71 -0.18
CA SER A 151 6.56 6.21 1.14
C SER A 151 5.53 7.16 1.78
N GLU A 152 5.62 7.35 3.10
CA GLU A 152 4.87 8.38 3.85
C GLU A 152 4.99 9.77 3.19
N THR A 153 6.17 10.13 2.69
CA THR A 153 6.39 11.42 2.02
C THR A 153 5.50 11.56 0.78
N THR A 154 5.38 10.52 -0.03
CA THR A 154 4.48 10.50 -1.20
C THR A 154 3.02 10.59 -0.76
N ILE A 155 2.63 9.79 0.24
CA ILE A 155 1.27 9.79 0.82
C ILE A 155 0.88 11.19 1.31
N LYS A 156 1.78 11.86 2.05
CA LYS A 156 1.56 13.22 2.57
C LYS A 156 1.55 14.27 1.44
N ASN A 157 2.51 14.23 0.52
CA ASN A 157 2.59 15.20 -0.57
C ASN A 157 1.37 15.18 -1.50
N GLN A 158 0.83 14.00 -1.74
CA GLN A 158 -0.38 13.83 -2.54
C GLN A 158 -1.67 13.97 -1.72
N GLN A 159 -1.58 14.21 -0.42
CA GLN A 159 -2.72 14.27 0.50
C GLN A 159 -3.65 13.07 0.30
N ALA A 160 -3.08 11.86 0.19
CA ALA A 160 -3.85 10.64 0.01
C ALA A 160 -4.84 10.43 1.17
N GLN A 161 -6.07 10.07 0.84
CA GLN A 161 -7.14 9.82 1.82
C GLN A 161 -7.50 8.34 1.93
N ARG A 162 -7.37 7.62 0.83
CA ARG A 162 -7.72 6.19 0.71
C ARG A 162 -6.53 5.42 0.16
N LEU A 163 -6.58 4.12 0.33
CA LEU A 163 -5.55 3.24 -0.21
C LEU A 163 -5.48 3.32 -1.73
N SER A 164 -6.62 3.54 -2.41
CA SER A 164 -6.67 3.81 -3.86
C SER A 164 -5.83 5.02 -4.29
N ASP A 165 -5.74 6.06 -3.46
CA ASP A 165 -4.87 7.21 -3.74
C ASP A 165 -3.39 6.86 -3.65
N VAL A 166 -3.04 5.90 -2.81
CA VAL A 166 -1.65 5.46 -2.64
C VAL A 166 -1.24 4.55 -3.79
N ILE A 167 -2.06 3.55 -4.12
CA ILE A 167 -1.70 2.52 -5.09
C ILE A 167 -1.67 3.02 -6.54
N LYS A 168 -2.40 4.08 -6.89
CA LYS A 168 -2.35 4.67 -8.24
C LYS A 168 -0.94 5.18 -8.62
N ASN A 169 -0.03 5.28 -7.65
CA ASN A 169 1.39 5.56 -7.89
C ASN A 169 2.19 4.34 -8.34
N VAL A 170 1.61 3.16 -8.34
CA VAL A 170 2.27 1.92 -8.72
C VAL A 170 1.78 1.49 -10.10
N ASN A 171 2.66 1.47 -11.09
CA ASN A 171 2.30 1.08 -12.45
C ASN A 171 1.75 -0.35 -12.49
N GLY A 172 0.81 -0.62 -13.39
CA GLY A 172 0.15 -1.91 -13.51
C GLY A 172 -0.78 -2.26 -12.34
N VAL A 173 -0.90 -1.38 -11.32
CA VAL A 173 -1.87 -1.50 -10.22
C VAL A 173 -2.89 -0.38 -10.33
N TYR A 174 -4.16 -0.71 -10.33
CA TYR A 174 -5.22 0.26 -10.53
C TYR A 174 -6.51 -0.12 -9.79
N LEU A 175 -7.34 0.89 -9.57
CA LEU A 175 -8.69 0.71 -9.04
C LEU A 175 -9.63 0.24 -10.16
N GLY A 176 -10.20 -0.93 -10.03
CA GLY A 176 -11.17 -1.48 -10.98
C GLY A 176 -12.57 -0.97 -10.72
N THR A 177 -13.00 -1.00 -9.46
CA THR A 177 -14.31 -0.50 -9.03
C THR A 177 -14.30 -0.19 -7.53
N THR A 178 -15.20 0.69 -7.13
CA THR A 178 -15.48 1.00 -5.71
C THR A 178 -16.65 0.22 -5.15
N ARG A 179 -17.28 -0.63 -5.91
CA ARG A 179 -18.44 -1.48 -5.61
C ARG A 179 -19.30 -0.97 -4.44
N ALA A 180 -20.28 -0.16 -4.75
CA ALA A 180 -21.19 0.50 -3.79
C ALA A 180 -20.48 1.35 -2.74
N SER A 181 -19.27 1.77 -2.98
CA SER A 181 -18.40 2.41 -1.97
C SER A 181 -18.15 1.52 -0.73
N THR A 182 -18.48 0.23 -0.80
CA THR A 182 -18.31 -0.70 0.32
C THR A 182 -16.91 -1.26 0.42
N GLN A 183 -16.18 -1.26 -0.66
CA GLN A 183 -14.79 -1.68 -0.72
C GLN A 183 -14.11 -1.09 -1.96
N GLU A 184 -12.81 -0.93 -1.90
CA GLU A 184 -11.97 -0.63 -3.04
C GLU A 184 -11.46 -1.95 -3.64
N SER A 185 -11.73 -2.18 -4.93
CA SER A 185 -11.27 -3.38 -5.63
C SER A 185 -10.07 -3.03 -6.50
N PHE A 186 -8.91 -3.55 -6.12
CA PHE A 186 -7.66 -3.32 -6.83
C PHE A 186 -7.32 -4.46 -7.76
N TYR A 187 -6.60 -4.13 -8.82
CA TYR A 187 -6.11 -5.10 -9.79
C TYR A 187 -4.63 -4.88 -10.04
N ALA A 188 -3.89 -5.95 -10.23
CA ALA A 188 -2.53 -5.91 -10.72
C ALA A 188 -2.30 -7.01 -11.75
N ARG A 189 -1.62 -6.67 -12.85
CA ARG A 189 -1.37 -7.60 -13.95
C ARG A 189 -2.64 -8.30 -14.46
N GLY A 190 -3.79 -7.62 -14.35
CA GLY A 190 -5.10 -8.15 -14.71
C GLY A 190 -5.82 -9.00 -13.66
N TYR A 191 -5.16 -9.37 -12.57
CA TYR A 191 -5.77 -10.14 -11.48
C TYR A 191 -6.25 -9.24 -10.35
N SER A 192 -7.40 -9.61 -9.76
CA SER A 192 -7.96 -8.88 -8.63
C SER A 192 -7.16 -9.10 -7.35
N PHE A 193 -6.87 -8.04 -6.63
CA PHE A 193 -6.43 -8.06 -5.24
C PHE A 193 -7.66 -8.14 -4.34
N SER A 194 -7.88 -9.30 -3.76
CA SER A 194 -8.92 -9.50 -2.74
C SER A 194 -8.30 -9.33 -1.34
N SER A 195 -9.10 -9.60 -0.31
CA SER A 195 -8.62 -9.70 1.08
C SER A 195 -7.50 -10.74 1.26
N THR A 196 -7.38 -11.71 0.34
CA THR A 196 -6.29 -12.69 0.36
C THR A 196 -4.93 -12.11 0.01
N ASN A 197 -4.87 -10.94 -0.64
CA ASN A 197 -3.64 -10.29 -1.11
C ASN A 197 -3.26 -9.04 -0.31
N MET A 198 -4.02 -8.72 0.74
CA MET A 198 -3.79 -7.52 1.56
C MET A 198 -3.25 -7.88 2.93
N PHE A 199 -2.16 -7.22 3.30
CA PHE A 199 -1.45 -7.45 4.56
C PHE A 199 -1.18 -6.11 5.27
N LYS A 200 -1.09 -6.17 6.59
CA LYS A 200 -0.62 -5.09 7.46
C LYS A 200 0.46 -5.64 8.37
N ASN A 201 1.67 -5.06 8.28
CA ASN A 201 2.87 -5.55 8.99
C ASN A 201 3.09 -7.07 8.81
N GLY A 202 2.82 -7.57 7.59
CA GLY A 202 2.94 -8.98 7.24
C GLY A 202 1.77 -9.88 7.62
N SER A 203 0.80 -9.42 8.39
CA SER A 203 -0.41 -10.17 8.76
C SER A 203 -1.55 -9.87 7.80
N ARG A 204 -2.32 -10.89 7.42
CA ARG A 204 -3.46 -10.78 6.50
C ARG A 204 -4.56 -9.92 7.11
N VAL A 205 -5.18 -9.03 6.29
CA VAL A 205 -6.25 -8.15 6.72
C VAL A 205 -7.45 -8.17 5.77
N ASN A 206 -8.65 -7.95 6.31
CA ASN A 206 -9.83 -7.77 5.49
C ASN A 206 -9.80 -6.40 4.78
N SER A 207 -10.06 -6.39 3.48
CA SER A 207 -10.06 -5.17 2.66
C SER A 207 -11.37 -4.36 2.75
N GLY A 208 -12.45 -4.95 3.26
CA GLY A 208 -13.77 -4.33 3.32
C GLY A 208 -13.86 -3.13 4.27
N ALA A 209 -12.90 -2.99 5.19
CA ALA A 209 -12.85 -1.84 6.11
C ALA A 209 -12.29 -0.56 5.47
N MET A 210 -11.72 -0.60 4.26
CA MET A 210 -11.00 0.50 3.63
C MET A 210 -9.96 1.11 4.59
N PRO A 211 -8.77 0.54 4.71
CA PRO A 211 -7.76 0.90 5.72
C PRO A 211 -7.45 2.40 5.76
N GLU A 212 -7.19 2.94 6.96
CA GLU A 212 -6.75 4.33 7.13
C GLU A 212 -5.27 4.47 6.75
N VAL A 213 -4.95 5.51 5.98
CA VAL A 213 -3.59 5.71 5.44
C VAL A 213 -2.72 6.64 6.30
N SER A 214 -3.29 7.38 7.24
CA SER A 214 -2.55 8.35 8.07
C SER A 214 -1.53 7.69 9.02
N SER A 215 -1.80 6.45 9.44
CA SER A 215 -0.89 5.67 10.29
C SER A 215 0.20 4.92 9.52
N LEU A 216 0.19 4.99 8.18
CA LEU A 216 1.13 4.25 7.35
C LEU A 216 2.45 5.00 7.17
N GLU A 217 3.56 4.30 7.35
CA GLU A 217 4.89 4.73 6.97
C GLU A 217 5.15 4.49 5.49
N SER A 218 4.67 3.34 5.00
CA SER A 218 4.76 2.98 3.58
C SER A 218 3.70 1.96 3.18
N VAL A 219 3.48 1.86 1.88
CA VAL A 219 2.77 0.75 1.25
C VAL A 219 3.73 0.07 0.30
N GLU A 220 3.97 -1.20 0.53
CA GLU A 220 4.84 -2.03 -0.29
C GLU A 220 4.00 -2.95 -1.17
N ILE A 221 4.34 -3.06 -2.45
CA ILE A 221 3.69 -3.97 -3.39
C ILE A 221 4.73 -4.88 -3.99
N LEU A 222 4.57 -6.17 -3.72
CA LEU A 222 5.34 -7.23 -4.36
C LEU A 222 4.51 -7.72 -5.55
N LYS A 223 4.94 -7.38 -6.77
CA LYS A 223 4.23 -7.73 -7.98
C LYS A 223 4.45 -9.19 -8.34
N GLY A 224 3.40 -9.84 -8.82
CA GLY A 224 3.43 -11.23 -9.21
C GLY A 224 3.34 -12.23 -8.05
N SER A 225 3.76 -13.48 -8.29
CA SER A 225 3.59 -14.56 -7.31
C SER A 225 4.33 -14.30 -6.00
N ALA A 226 3.60 -14.30 -4.91
CA ALA A 226 4.10 -14.17 -3.55
C ALA A 226 3.79 -15.42 -2.69
N ALA A 227 3.32 -16.51 -3.33
CA ALA A 227 2.81 -17.67 -2.61
C ALA A 227 3.87 -18.33 -1.71
N ILE A 228 5.14 -18.31 -2.09
CA ILE A 228 6.22 -18.85 -1.24
C ILE A 228 6.29 -18.16 0.14
N LEU A 229 5.94 -16.89 0.22
CA LEU A 229 6.01 -16.11 1.46
C LEU A 229 4.67 -16.01 2.20
N TYR A 230 3.55 -16.07 1.46
CA TYR A 230 2.22 -15.71 1.96
C TYR A 230 1.13 -16.76 1.69
N GLY A 231 1.50 -17.89 1.08
CA GLY A 231 0.60 -19.02 0.82
C GLY A 231 -0.45 -18.73 -0.25
N ASN A 232 -1.70 -19.08 0.02
CA ASN A 232 -2.82 -18.88 -0.91
C ASN A 232 -3.06 -17.38 -1.15
N VAL A 233 -2.54 -16.86 -2.28
CA VAL A 233 -2.69 -15.49 -2.75
C VAL A 233 -2.93 -15.46 -4.26
N ALA A 234 -3.71 -14.48 -4.73
CA ALA A 234 -3.95 -14.30 -6.17
C ALA A 234 -2.66 -13.89 -6.91
N PRO A 235 -2.54 -14.23 -8.20
CA PRO A 235 -1.27 -14.12 -8.93
C PRO A 235 -0.80 -12.69 -9.23
N GLY A 236 -1.67 -11.68 -9.13
CA GLY A 236 -1.31 -10.28 -9.43
C GLY A 236 -0.24 -9.68 -8.54
N GLY A 237 -0.09 -10.22 -7.33
CA GLY A 237 0.84 -9.73 -6.31
C GLY A 237 0.19 -9.56 -4.95
N ILE A 238 0.92 -8.99 -4.02
CA ILE A 238 0.41 -8.64 -2.68
C ILE A 238 0.74 -7.20 -2.33
N LEU A 239 -0.09 -6.66 -1.44
CA LEU A 239 0.06 -5.34 -0.86
C LEU A 239 0.29 -5.48 0.65
N ASN A 240 1.34 -4.85 1.17
CA ASN A 240 1.65 -4.81 2.59
C ASN A 240 1.70 -3.36 3.09
N MET A 241 0.84 -3.04 4.02
CA MET A 241 0.77 -1.75 4.70
C MET A 241 1.70 -1.78 5.90
N ILE A 242 2.70 -0.89 5.92
CA ILE A 242 3.64 -0.75 7.03
C ILE A 242 3.21 0.42 7.88
N THR A 243 2.95 0.19 9.15
CA THR A 243 2.58 1.24 10.10
C THR A 243 3.79 1.97 10.65
N LYS A 244 3.57 3.22 11.03
CA LYS A 244 4.56 4.06 11.70
C LYS A 244 4.90 3.49 13.08
N LYS A 245 6.18 3.32 13.37
CA LYS A 245 6.64 2.77 14.65
C LYS A 245 6.85 3.84 15.73
N PRO A 246 6.79 3.46 17.02
CA PRO A 246 7.22 4.29 18.13
C PRO A 246 8.67 4.72 18.00
N LYS A 247 9.00 5.94 18.49
CA LYS A 247 10.36 6.50 18.47
C LYS A 247 10.77 6.96 19.87
N PHE A 248 12.06 6.95 20.12
CA PHE A 248 12.61 7.42 21.39
C PHE A 248 12.89 8.92 21.42
N ASP A 249 12.67 9.61 20.29
CA ASP A 249 12.66 11.07 20.22
C ASP A 249 11.23 11.55 20.36
N PHE A 250 10.97 12.53 21.23
CA PHE A 250 9.63 13.14 21.33
C PHE A 250 9.34 13.98 20.12
N GLY A 251 8.13 13.83 19.56
CA GLY A 251 7.66 14.62 18.43
C GLY A 251 6.26 14.26 18.03
N GLY A 252 5.73 15.02 17.07
CA GLY A 252 4.41 14.77 16.57
C GLY A 252 3.91 15.76 15.53
N GLU A 253 2.69 15.52 15.07
CA GLU A 253 1.98 16.38 14.14
C GLU A 253 0.49 16.38 14.51
N VAL A 254 -0.08 17.57 14.63
CA VAL A 254 -1.54 17.77 14.67
C VAL A 254 -1.92 18.45 13.37
N SER A 255 -2.97 17.97 12.72
CA SER A 255 -3.39 18.53 11.45
C SER A 255 -4.91 18.60 11.32
N LEU A 256 -5.37 19.56 10.51
CA LEU A 256 -6.76 19.68 10.09
C LEU A 256 -6.78 19.71 8.56
N ARG A 257 -7.51 18.78 7.97
CA ARG A 257 -7.80 18.75 6.54
C ARG A 257 -9.25 19.14 6.31
N ALA A 258 -9.47 20.03 5.36
CA ALA A 258 -10.79 20.45 4.91
C ALA A 258 -10.82 20.51 3.38
N GLY A 259 -12.01 20.42 2.78
CA GLY A 259 -12.12 20.44 1.33
C GLY A 259 -13.54 20.36 0.80
N SER A 260 -13.62 20.09 -0.49
CA SER A 260 -14.89 19.93 -1.21
C SER A 260 -15.77 18.88 -0.53
N TYR A 261 -17.07 19.06 -0.66
CA TYR A 261 -18.11 18.16 -0.11
C TYR A 261 -18.04 18.06 1.41
N ASN A 262 -17.92 19.18 2.08
CA ASN A 262 -17.92 19.30 3.54
C ASN A 262 -16.88 18.40 4.23
N LEU A 263 -15.79 18.07 3.53
CA LEU A 263 -14.72 17.28 4.10
C LEU A 263 -14.08 18.02 5.28
N ILE A 264 -14.10 17.39 6.44
CA ILE A 264 -13.36 17.79 7.65
C ILE A 264 -12.67 16.53 8.21
N LYS A 265 -11.34 16.63 8.39
CA LYS A 265 -10.52 15.53 8.92
C LYS A 265 -9.43 16.05 9.84
N PRO A 266 -9.69 16.24 11.15
CA PRO A 266 -8.65 16.39 12.15
C PRO A 266 -7.85 15.09 12.30
N ALA A 267 -6.55 15.24 12.54
CA ALA A 267 -5.64 14.11 12.76
C ALA A 267 -4.56 14.48 13.78
N ILE A 268 -4.12 13.47 14.50
CA ILE A 268 -3.05 13.52 15.50
C ILE A 268 -2.07 12.37 15.26
N ASP A 269 -0.78 12.63 15.39
CA ASP A 269 0.29 11.65 15.34
C ASP A 269 1.35 12.08 16.36
N ILE A 270 1.40 11.43 17.51
CA ILE A 270 2.29 11.76 18.63
C ILE A 270 3.11 10.53 18.98
N TYR A 271 4.39 10.72 19.19
CA TYR A 271 5.32 9.68 19.59
C TYR A 271 6.39 10.20 20.55
N GLY A 272 6.97 9.32 21.32
CA GLY A 272 8.05 9.65 22.21
C GLY A 272 8.45 8.53 23.17
N PRO A 273 9.47 8.77 24.01
CA PRO A 273 9.86 7.83 25.03
C PRO A 273 8.93 7.92 26.26
N LEU A 274 8.52 6.77 26.80
CA LEU A 274 8.03 6.63 28.17
C LEU A 274 9.18 6.37 29.14
N SER A 275 10.26 5.74 28.64
CA SER A 275 11.52 5.54 29.33
C SER A 275 12.64 5.31 28.30
N ASN A 276 13.87 5.07 28.75
CA ASN A 276 14.98 4.69 27.85
C ASN A 276 14.79 3.32 27.17
N LYS A 277 13.83 2.51 27.63
CA LYS A 277 13.49 1.19 27.09
C LYS A 277 12.11 1.09 26.48
N ILE A 278 11.24 2.06 26.69
CA ILE A 278 9.85 2.02 26.22
C ILE A 278 9.56 3.29 25.43
N ALA A 279 9.10 3.14 24.20
CA ALA A 279 8.60 4.22 23.37
C ALA A 279 7.14 3.97 22.98
N TYR A 280 6.38 5.04 22.76
CA TYR A 280 4.99 4.99 22.34
C TYR A 280 4.78 5.76 21.04
N ARG A 281 3.71 5.42 20.32
CA ARG A 281 3.12 6.24 19.28
C ARG A 281 1.62 6.06 19.29
N VAL A 282 0.90 7.17 19.07
CA VAL A 282 -0.54 7.19 18.88
C VAL A 282 -0.85 8.00 17.63
N ASN A 283 -1.53 7.37 16.68
CA ASN A 283 -2.09 8.04 15.52
C ASN A 283 -3.61 7.97 15.62
N GLY A 284 -4.30 9.08 15.37
CA GLY A 284 -5.76 9.14 15.42
C GLY A 284 -6.32 10.08 14.39
N THR A 285 -7.47 9.74 13.81
CA THR A 285 -8.22 10.60 12.90
C THR A 285 -9.72 10.47 13.10
N PHE A 286 -10.39 11.59 12.90
CA PHE A 286 -11.82 11.64 12.63
C PHE A 286 -12.01 12.18 11.22
N GLU A 287 -12.98 11.70 10.46
CA GLU A 287 -13.34 12.22 9.14
C GLU A 287 -14.85 12.28 9.00
N SER A 288 -15.35 13.42 8.55
CA SER A 288 -16.72 13.59 8.10
C SER A 288 -16.69 14.21 6.71
N ALA A 289 -17.41 13.63 5.78
CA ALA A 289 -17.48 14.13 4.40
C ALA A 289 -18.80 13.74 3.74
N ASP A 290 -19.31 14.62 2.90
CA ASP A 290 -20.32 14.29 1.91
C ASP A 290 -19.64 13.77 0.63
N SER A 291 -20.43 13.37 -0.35
CA SER A 291 -19.97 12.93 -1.67
C SER A 291 -20.39 13.91 -2.76
N TYR A 292 -19.74 13.81 -3.92
CA TYR A 292 -20.27 14.40 -5.16
C TYR A 292 -21.55 13.70 -5.65
N ARG A 293 -21.90 12.57 -5.03
CA ARG A 293 -23.17 11.85 -5.23
C ARG A 293 -24.19 12.41 -4.26
N ASP A 294 -25.39 12.73 -4.74
CA ASP A 294 -26.45 13.26 -3.92
C ASP A 294 -26.77 12.29 -2.77
N GLN A 295 -27.04 12.78 -1.55
CA GLN A 295 -27.42 12.02 -0.37
C GLN A 295 -26.37 11.01 0.12
N VAL A 296 -25.18 10.96 -0.45
CA VAL A 296 -24.11 10.06 -0.03
C VAL A 296 -23.16 10.78 0.92
N SER A 297 -22.96 10.22 2.09
CA SER A 297 -22.07 10.77 3.11
C SER A 297 -21.28 9.67 3.84
N SER A 298 -20.23 10.05 4.54
CA SER A 298 -19.44 9.13 5.36
C SER A 298 -18.88 9.77 6.62
N LYS A 299 -18.75 8.95 7.68
CA LYS A 299 -18.06 9.29 8.93
C LYS A 299 -17.09 8.18 9.28
N ARG A 300 -15.85 8.53 9.63
CA ARG A 300 -14.80 7.59 10.01
C ARG A 300 -14.14 8.02 11.30
N TYR A 301 -13.84 7.03 12.15
CA TYR A 301 -13.10 7.20 13.39
C TYR A 301 -11.97 6.18 13.38
N TYR A 302 -10.76 6.62 13.63
CA TYR A 302 -9.60 5.75 13.64
C TYR A 302 -8.64 6.12 14.75
N ILE A 303 -8.11 5.10 15.42
CA ILE A 303 -7.02 5.23 16.37
C ILE A 303 -6.07 4.04 16.25
N ASN A 304 -4.77 4.31 16.30
CA ASN A 304 -3.71 3.30 16.24
C ASN A 304 -2.65 3.59 17.32
N PRO A 305 -2.81 3.04 18.53
CA PRO A 305 -1.77 3.05 19.55
C PRO A 305 -0.73 1.95 19.29
N SER A 306 0.52 2.24 19.62
CA SER A 306 1.62 1.28 19.58
C SER A 306 2.67 1.55 20.65
N LEU A 307 3.29 0.49 21.16
CA LEU A 307 4.36 0.50 22.14
C LEU A 307 5.54 -0.32 21.62
N LEU A 308 6.74 0.19 21.81
CA LEU A 308 7.98 -0.51 21.51
C LEU A 308 8.76 -0.68 22.81
N PHE A 309 9.12 -1.91 23.12
CA PHE A 309 9.91 -2.31 24.29
C PHE A 309 11.27 -2.81 23.83
N LYS A 310 12.35 -2.19 24.29
CA LYS A 310 13.70 -2.73 24.21
C LYS A 310 13.93 -3.69 25.38
N LEU A 311 13.81 -5.00 25.12
CA LEU A 311 13.99 -6.04 26.15
C LEU A 311 15.46 -6.35 26.47
N GLY A 312 16.38 -5.64 25.80
CA GLY A 312 17.80 -5.76 25.91
C GLY A 312 18.48 -5.21 24.66
N SER A 313 19.76 -5.48 24.47
CA SER A 313 20.52 -5.05 23.29
C SER A 313 20.15 -5.84 22.01
N ARG A 314 19.56 -7.02 22.16
CA ARG A 314 19.30 -7.96 21.05
C ARG A 314 17.84 -8.27 20.83
N SER A 315 16.94 -7.76 21.67
CA SER A 315 15.51 -8.11 21.61
C SER A 315 14.66 -6.87 21.70
N GLU A 316 13.64 -6.80 20.85
CA GLU A 316 12.58 -5.80 20.91
C GLU A 316 11.20 -6.47 20.78
N LEU A 317 10.23 -5.87 21.41
CA LEU A 317 8.83 -6.24 21.32
C LEU A 317 8.03 -5.02 20.90
N ILE A 318 7.22 -5.15 19.87
CA ILE A 318 6.29 -4.13 19.43
C ILE A 318 4.87 -4.66 19.67
N VAL A 319 4.08 -3.90 20.41
CA VAL A 319 2.65 -4.15 20.64
C VAL A 319 1.89 -3.03 19.95
N GLU A 320 1.00 -3.40 19.05
CA GLU A 320 0.23 -2.45 18.25
C GLU A 320 -1.23 -2.86 18.18
N GLY A 321 -2.12 -1.88 18.20
CA GLY A 321 -3.53 -2.08 17.92
C GLY A 321 -4.08 -1.00 17.01
N ASP A 322 -5.24 -1.25 16.40
CA ASP A 322 -6.05 -0.19 15.82
C ASP A 322 -7.54 -0.48 15.94
N PHE A 323 -8.29 0.58 15.91
CA PHE A 323 -9.74 0.55 15.80
C PHE A 323 -10.17 1.50 14.69
N LEU A 324 -10.96 0.99 13.76
CA LEU A 324 -11.61 1.74 12.68
C LEU A 324 -13.10 1.52 12.70
N LYS A 325 -13.86 2.61 12.84
CA LYS A 325 -15.31 2.65 12.62
C LYS A 325 -15.56 3.48 11.37
N HIS A 326 -16.32 2.94 10.41
CA HIS A 326 -16.70 3.63 9.20
C HIS A 326 -18.19 3.45 8.93
N GLU A 327 -18.92 4.55 8.93
CA GLU A 327 -20.35 4.64 8.63
C GLU A 327 -20.53 5.44 7.35
N PHE A 328 -21.22 4.91 6.36
CA PHE A 328 -21.43 5.57 5.09
C PHE A 328 -22.69 5.09 4.36
N THR A 329 -23.15 5.91 3.41
CA THR A 329 -24.23 5.58 2.51
C THR A 329 -23.70 4.75 1.33
N PRO A 330 -24.11 3.48 1.14
CA PRO A 330 -23.70 2.69 -0.03
C PRO A 330 -24.24 3.29 -1.32
N ASP A 331 -23.44 3.31 -2.39
CA ASP A 331 -23.84 3.81 -3.72
C ASP A 331 -23.33 2.88 -4.83
N PHE A 332 -24.24 2.15 -5.46
CA PHE A 332 -23.92 1.28 -6.60
C PHE A 332 -23.79 2.02 -7.94
N GLY A 333 -23.99 3.34 -7.95
CA GLY A 333 -23.92 4.16 -9.15
C GLY A 333 -25.18 4.09 -10.00
N THR A 334 -24.99 4.00 -11.31
CA THR A 334 -26.08 3.96 -12.30
C THR A 334 -26.08 2.64 -13.07
N GLY A 335 -27.03 2.46 -13.96
CA GLY A 335 -27.16 1.27 -14.79
C GLY A 335 -26.83 1.48 -16.27
N THR A 336 -27.09 0.46 -17.08
CA THR A 336 -26.99 0.50 -18.54
C THR A 336 -28.36 0.67 -19.19
N LEU A 337 -28.41 1.14 -20.44
CA LEU A 337 -29.65 1.32 -21.19
C LEU A 337 -30.12 0.02 -21.88
N ASN A 338 -29.21 -0.85 -22.25
CA ASN A 338 -29.49 -2.09 -22.95
C ASN A 338 -29.23 -3.29 -22.04
N ASP A 339 -30.12 -4.26 -22.06
CA ASP A 339 -29.96 -5.51 -21.38
C ASP A 339 -29.14 -6.50 -22.24
N SER A 340 -27.82 -6.50 -22.03
CA SER A 340 -26.92 -7.42 -22.70
C SER A 340 -27.15 -8.89 -22.31
N THR A 341 -27.96 -9.17 -21.27
CA THR A 341 -28.28 -10.55 -20.86
C THR A 341 -29.09 -11.27 -21.89
N LYS A 342 -29.81 -10.54 -22.77
CA LYS A 342 -30.61 -11.09 -23.85
C LYS A 342 -29.86 -11.21 -25.17
N GLY A 343 -28.60 -10.84 -25.22
CA GLY A 343 -27.75 -11.08 -26.37
C GLY A 343 -27.99 -10.23 -27.60
N ILE A 344 -28.74 -9.11 -27.50
CA ILE A 344 -29.18 -8.37 -28.68
C ILE A 344 -28.26 -7.19 -29.02
N ARG A 345 -27.62 -6.59 -28.03
CA ARG A 345 -26.67 -5.45 -28.20
C ARG A 345 -25.71 -5.34 -27.02
N PRO A 346 -24.48 -4.78 -27.22
CA PRO A 346 -23.65 -4.38 -26.10
C PRO A 346 -24.40 -3.39 -25.23
N ALA A 347 -24.34 -3.57 -23.92
CA ALA A 347 -24.90 -2.61 -22.98
C ALA A 347 -24.16 -1.27 -23.07
N THR A 348 -24.91 -0.17 -23.05
CA THR A 348 -24.34 1.18 -23.00
C THR A 348 -24.57 1.80 -21.63
N ILE A 349 -23.60 2.58 -21.15
CA ILE A 349 -23.73 3.30 -19.88
C ILE A 349 -24.76 4.40 -20.06
N ALA A 350 -25.70 4.54 -19.10
CA ALA A 350 -26.70 5.58 -19.12
C ALA A 350 -26.04 6.98 -18.94
N ASP A 351 -26.35 7.90 -19.82
CA ASP A 351 -25.95 9.30 -19.71
C ASP A 351 -26.87 10.03 -18.71
N VAL A 352 -26.41 10.11 -17.48
CA VAL A 352 -27.13 10.77 -16.37
C VAL A 352 -26.16 11.64 -15.58
N PRO A 353 -26.64 12.68 -14.88
CA PRO A 353 -25.81 13.56 -14.08
C PRO A 353 -24.90 12.77 -13.13
N ARG A 354 -23.61 13.17 -13.03
CA ARG A 354 -22.61 12.54 -12.16
C ARG A 354 -23.07 12.45 -10.71
N SER A 355 -23.86 13.40 -10.23
CA SER A 355 -24.33 13.45 -8.85
C SER A 355 -25.51 12.53 -8.57
N ARG A 356 -26.22 12.03 -9.60
CA ARG A 356 -27.47 11.30 -9.42
C ARG A 356 -27.29 10.00 -8.62
N PHE A 357 -27.91 9.97 -7.45
CA PHE A 357 -27.95 8.82 -6.55
C PHE A 357 -29.21 7.97 -6.82
N MET A 358 -29.05 6.65 -6.89
CA MET A 358 -30.14 5.70 -7.19
C MET A 358 -30.59 4.89 -5.96
N GLY A 359 -30.03 5.18 -4.80
CA GLY A 359 -30.36 4.52 -3.54
C GLY A 359 -31.52 5.17 -2.79
N THR A 360 -31.57 4.97 -1.50
CA THR A 360 -32.57 5.51 -0.58
C THR A 360 -31.88 6.28 0.57
N ASN A 361 -32.62 7.20 1.20
CA ASN A 361 -32.10 8.03 2.28
C ASN A 361 -31.88 7.28 3.62
N TRP A 362 -32.51 6.11 3.81
CA TRP A 362 -32.40 5.29 5.00
C TRP A 362 -31.27 4.25 4.93
N GLN A 363 -30.72 4.00 3.75
CA GLN A 363 -29.73 2.96 3.59
C GLN A 363 -28.39 3.29 4.29
N TYR A 364 -27.72 2.26 4.78
CA TYR A 364 -26.47 2.41 5.52
C TYR A 364 -25.53 1.22 5.35
N ASN A 365 -24.25 1.48 5.54
CA ASN A 365 -23.23 0.48 5.80
C ASN A 365 -22.36 0.94 6.97
N LYS A 366 -22.29 0.11 8.01
CA LYS A 366 -21.47 0.33 9.20
C LYS A 366 -20.45 -0.77 9.30
N THR A 367 -19.18 -0.39 9.25
CA THR A 367 -18.07 -1.33 9.41
C THR A 367 -17.26 -0.98 10.64
N TYR A 368 -16.82 -2.01 11.35
CA TYR A 368 -15.95 -1.91 12.49
C TYR A 368 -14.81 -2.89 12.32
N GLN A 369 -13.58 -2.40 12.44
CA GLN A 369 -12.40 -3.23 12.42
C GLN A 369 -11.57 -2.94 13.65
N THR A 370 -11.16 -3.99 14.34
CA THR A 370 -10.18 -3.95 15.42
C THR A 370 -9.04 -4.87 15.06
N THR A 371 -7.80 -4.38 15.16
CA THR A 371 -6.62 -5.22 15.05
C THR A 371 -5.77 -5.12 16.31
N ALA A 372 -5.10 -6.19 16.66
CA ALA A 372 -4.06 -6.24 17.68
C ALA A 372 -2.93 -7.12 17.18
N SER A 373 -1.70 -6.69 17.36
CA SER A 373 -0.52 -7.47 16.97
C SER A 373 0.61 -7.33 17.97
N VAL A 374 1.37 -8.39 18.09
CA VAL A 374 2.61 -8.46 18.86
C VAL A 374 3.70 -8.95 17.92
N THR A 375 4.72 -8.13 17.73
CA THR A 375 5.90 -8.48 16.94
C THR A 375 7.10 -8.57 17.87
N PHE A 376 7.72 -9.75 17.92
CA PHE A 376 8.95 -9.99 18.66
C PHE A 376 10.10 -10.18 17.69
N ASN A 377 11.15 -9.39 17.84
CA ASN A 377 12.40 -9.48 17.09
C ASN A 377 13.54 -9.83 18.05
N HIS A 378 14.31 -10.87 17.70
CA HIS A 378 15.48 -11.28 18.48
C HIS A 378 16.68 -11.54 17.56
N SER A 379 17.82 -10.97 17.89
CA SER A 379 19.10 -11.25 17.24
C SER A 379 19.93 -12.19 18.10
N PHE A 380 20.03 -13.48 17.72
CA PHE A 380 20.93 -14.43 18.42
C PHE A 380 22.36 -13.96 18.33
N ASN A 381 22.75 -13.45 17.17
CA ASN A 381 24.04 -12.83 16.87
C ASN A 381 23.86 -11.93 15.63
N GLN A 382 24.97 -11.43 15.06
CA GLN A 382 24.94 -10.55 13.86
C GLN A 382 24.35 -11.24 12.63
N ASN A 383 24.40 -12.58 12.56
CA ASN A 383 24.04 -13.34 11.38
C ASN A 383 22.68 -14.04 11.48
N TRP A 384 22.16 -14.29 12.70
CA TRP A 384 20.95 -15.04 12.91
C TRP A 384 19.90 -14.22 13.66
N LYS A 385 18.74 -14.07 13.06
CA LYS A 385 17.64 -13.26 13.58
C LYS A 385 16.33 -14.01 13.53
N LEU A 386 15.56 -13.88 14.59
CA LEU A 386 14.20 -14.41 14.70
C LEU A 386 13.21 -13.25 14.66
N ASN A 387 12.19 -13.37 13.84
CA ASN A 387 11.01 -12.52 13.84
C ASN A 387 9.76 -13.37 14.08
N THR A 388 8.99 -13.02 15.08
CA THR A 388 7.71 -13.67 15.39
C THR A 388 6.61 -12.63 15.38
N VAL A 389 5.51 -12.93 14.72
CA VAL A 389 4.33 -12.06 14.67
C VAL A 389 3.10 -12.86 15.07
N LEU A 390 2.39 -12.37 16.07
CA LEU A 390 1.06 -12.84 16.44
C LEU A 390 0.08 -11.71 16.20
N SER A 391 -1.04 -11.98 15.54
CA SER A 391 -2.04 -10.96 15.28
C SER A 391 -3.46 -11.52 15.41
N TYR A 392 -4.34 -10.62 15.82
CA TYR A 392 -5.78 -10.80 15.84
C TYR A 392 -6.43 -9.66 15.06
N GLN A 393 -7.42 -9.98 14.24
CA GLN A 393 -8.29 -9.01 13.62
C GLN A 393 -9.74 -9.43 13.79
N GLN A 394 -10.60 -8.47 14.12
CA GLN A 394 -12.04 -8.61 14.02
C GLN A 394 -12.57 -7.58 13.03
N TYR A 395 -13.38 -8.03 12.08
CA TYR A 395 -14.14 -7.18 11.17
C TYR A 395 -15.63 -7.47 11.37
N LYS A 396 -16.43 -6.42 11.50
CA LYS A 396 -17.89 -6.51 11.55
C LYS A 396 -18.48 -5.58 10.51
N ARG A 397 -19.48 -6.06 9.79
CA ARG A 397 -20.27 -5.28 8.84
C ARG A 397 -21.74 -5.42 9.15
N ASP A 398 -22.41 -4.29 9.28
CA ASP A 398 -23.85 -4.15 9.39
C ASP A 398 -24.33 -3.26 8.23
N TYR A 399 -25.07 -3.85 7.29
CA TYR A 399 -25.47 -3.24 6.05
C TYR A 399 -26.94 -3.49 5.76
N PHE A 400 -27.67 -2.43 5.42
CA PHE A 400 -29.02 -2.54 4.87
C PHE A 400 -29.21 -1.45 3.82
N ALA A 401 -29.51 -1.85 2.60
CA ALA A 401 -29.60 -0.92 1.49
C ALA A 401 -30.41 -1.52 0.33
N VAL A 402 -30.82 -0.64 -0.57
CA VAL A 402 -31.07 -1.01 -1.95
C VAL A 402 -29.74 -1.44 -2.54
N GLU A 403 -29.68 -2.63 -3.11
CA GLU A 403 -28.51 -3.16 -3.75
C GLU A 403 -28.38 -2.75 -5.21
N ARG A 404 -27.54 -3.46 -5.91
CA ARG A 404 -27.32 -3.33 -7.34
C ARG A 404 -28.63 -3.40 -8.11
N ILE A 405 -29.01 -2.29 -8.74
CA ILE A 405 -30.21 -2.23 -9.55
C ILE A 405 -30.19 -3.30 -10.63
N GLN A 406 -31.34 -3.90 -10.93
CA GLN A 406 -31.47 -4.99 -11.88
C GLN A 406 -32.42 -4.59 -13.01
N ALA A 407 -31.97 -4.77 -14.27
CA ALA A 407 -32.82 -4.50 -15.44
C ALA A 407 -34.08 -5.35 -15.39
N LEU A 408 -35.20 -4.69 -15.56
CA LEU A 408 -36.47 -5.37 -15.83
C LEU A 408 -36.65 -5.53 -17.34
N TYR A 409 -37.35 -6.58 -17.73
CA TYR A 409 -37.81 -6.75 -19.09
C TYR A 409 -39.01 -5.81 -19.34
N ASP A 410 -38.69 -4.52 -19.56
CA ASP A 410 -39.63 -3.50 -20.02
C ASP A 410 -39.13 -3.00 -21.36
N PRO A 411 -40.02 -2.79 -22.38
CA PRO A 411 -39.64 -2.15 -23.62
C PRO A 411 -39.13 -0.73 -23.44
N GLN A 412 -39.35 -0.08 -22.28
CA GLN A 412 -38.87 1.27 -22.03
C GLN A 412 -37.39 1.24 -21.53
N PRO A 413 -36.48 1.94 -22.22
CA PRO A 413 -35.09 2.05 -21.80
C PRO A 413 -34.99 2.66 -20.40
N GLY A 414 -34.04 2.13 -19.58
CA GLY A 414 -33.73 2.69 -18.27
C GLY A 414 -34.64 2.25 -17.13
N THR A 415 -35.58 1.33 -17.35
CA THR A 415 -36.39 0.75 -16.25
C THR A 415 -35.61 -0.33 -15.48
N TRP A 416 -35.49 -0.13 -14.16
CA TRP A 416 -34.71 -0.98 -13.28
C TRP A 416 -35.43 -1.26 -11.98
N ALA A 417 -35.34 -2.49 -11.50
CA ALA A 417 -35.74 -2.87 -10.14
C ALA A 417 -34.63 -2.56 -9.14
N ARG A 418 -35.00 -2.14 -7.92
CA ARG A 418 -34.11 -1.93 -6.80
C ARG A 418 -34.27 -3.08 -5.78
N PRO A 419 -33.46 -4.14 -5.86
CA PRO A 419 -33.51 -5.22 -4.88
C PRO A 419 -32.95 -4.77 -3.53
N LEU A 420 -33.39 -5.42 -2.46
CA LEU A 420 -32.94 -5.17 -1.11
C LEU A 420 -31.82 -6.13 -0.72
N GLY A 421 -30.84 -5.63 0.00
CA GLY A 421 -29.76 -6.41 0.58
C GLY A 421 -29.58 -6.09 2.04
N ARG A 422 -29.50 -7.14 2.87
CA ARG A 422 -29.25 -7.05 4.31
C ARG A 422 -28.07 -7.97 4.67
N VAL A 423 -27.03 -7.41 5.22
CA VAL A 423 -25.81 -8.14 5.62
C VAL A 423 -25.47 -7.82 7.06
N ASP A 424 -25.31 -8.84 7.88
CA ASP A 424 -24.72 -8.76 9.21
C ASP A 424 -23.68 -9.87 9.28
N THR A 425 -22.39 -9.48 9.16
CA THR A 425 -21.28 -10.42 9.12
C THR A 425 -20.25 -10.02 10.16
N LYS A 426 -19.70 -11.01 10.84
CA LYS A 426 -18.57 -10.87 11.74
C LYS A 426 -17.48 -11.86 11.36
N GLU A 427 -16.29 -11.33 11.13
CA GLU A 427 -15.11 -12.10 10.77
C GLU A 427 -14.05 -11.96 11.86
N LYS A 428 -13.36 -13.05 12.16
CA LYS A 428 -12.22 -13.09 13.08
C LYS A 428 -11.05 -13.80 12.43
N TYR A 429 -9.89 -13.21 12.55
CA TYR A 429 -8.62 -13.76 12.06
C TYR A 429 -7.63 -13.86 13.21
N PHE A 430 -7.03 -15.03 13.38
CA PHE A 430 -5.89 -15.25 14.26
C PHE A 430 -4.73 -15.70 13.39
N THR A 431 -3.62 -14.98 13.42
CA THR A 431 -2.45 -15.28 12.59
C THR A 431 -1.21 -15.39 13.46
N GLY A 432 -0.45 -16.44 13.27
CA GLY A 432 0.89 -16.62 13.84
C GLY A 432 1.92 -16.83 12.73
N GLN A 433 3.08 -16.17 12.85
CA GLN A 433 4.21 -16.31 11.93
C GLN A 433 5.51 -16.41 12.70
N LEU A 434 6.38 -17.28 12.24
CA LEU A 434 7.74 -17.45 12.72
C LEU A 434 8.70 -17.39 11.53
N ASN A 435 9.69 -16.51 11.58
CA ASN A 435 10.67 -16.32 10.52
C ASN A 435 12.08 -16.34 11.11
N LEU A 436 12.91 -17.28 10.71
CA LEU A 436 14.33 -17.35 11.04
C LEU A 436 15.13 -16.89 9.83
N ASN A 437 15.89 -15.82 10.00
CA ASN A 437 16.79 -15.26 8.99
C ASN A 437 18.23 -15.59 9.36
N GLY A 438 18.97 -16.19 8.43
CA GLY A 438 20.37 -16.59 8.64
C GLY A 438 21.29 -16.08 7.53
N GLN A 439 22.48 -15.64 7.89
CA GLN A 439 23.55 -15.32 6.96
C GLN A 439 24.77 -16.16 7.28
N PHE A 440 25.26 -16.93 6.32
CA PHE A 440 26.41 -17.80 6.53
C PHE A 440 27.17 -18.04 5.21
N LYS A 441 28.29 -18.72 5.28
CA LYS A 441 29.09 -19.11 4.12
C LYS A 441 29.37 -20.60 4.10
N THR A 442 29.32 -21.20 2.92
CA THR A 442 29.80 -22.56 2.66
C THR A 442 30.98 -22.43 1.68
N GLY A 443 32.18 -22.47 2.26
CA GLY A 443 33.37 -22.13 1.49
C GLY A 443 33.36 -20.69 0.98
N LYS A 444 33.37 -20.51 -0.36
CA LYS A 444 33.32 -19.20 -1.00
C LYS A 444 31.89 -18.69 -1.29
N VAL A 445 30.89 -19.54 -1.13
CA VAL A 445 29.50 -19.24 -1.41
C VAL A 445 28.86 -18.59 -0.19
N ALA A 446 28.20 -17.45 -0.35
CA ALA A 446 27.47 -16.77 0.73
C ALA A 446 25.96 -17.01 0.57
N HIS A 447 25.31 -17.21 1.71
CA HIS A 447 23.89 -17.55 1.83
C HIS A 447 23.15 -16.50 2.64
N ILE A 448 21.93 -16.18 2.21
CA ILE A 448 20.92 -15.44 3.00
C ILE A 448 19.68 -16.31 3.06
N LEU A 449 19.54 -17.05 4.15
CA LEU A 449 18.49 -18.03 4.36
C LEU A 449 17.28 -17.41 5.07
N LEU A 450 16.09 -17.77 4.61
CA LEU A 450 14.83 -17.63 5.32
C LEU A 450 14.21 -19.01 5.53
N ALA A 451 13.98 -19.40 6.76
CA ALA A 451 13.13 -20.52 7.11
C ALA A 451 11.97 -20.01 7.95
N GLY A 452 10.75 -20.47 7.67
CA GLY A 452 9.62 -19.97 8.40
C GLY A 452 8.40 -20.89 8.36
N ALA A 453 7.49 -20.61 9.28
CA ALA A 453 6.18 -21.24 9.35
C ALA A 453 5.14 -20.18 9.67
N ASP A 454 3.93 -20.41 9.18
CA ASP A 454 2.76 -19.60 9.52
C ASP A 454 1.50 -20.47 9.67
N ALA A 455 0.59 -19.96 10.49
CA ALA A 455 -0.73 -20.52 10.65
C ALA A 455 -1.74 -19.38 10.76
N ASP A 456 -2.89 -19.51 10.14
CA ASP A 456 -4.04 -18.65 10.38
C ASP A 456 -5.33 -19.46 10.59
N HIS A 457 -6.15 -18.94 11.50
CA HIS A 457 -7.50 -19.42 11.76
C HIS A 457 -8.46 -18.27 11.50
N TYR A 458 -9.38 -18.49 10.59
CA TYR A 458 -10.34 -17.52 10.14
C TYR A 458 -11.77 -18.04 10.31
N ILE A 459 -12.63 -17.27 10.91
CA ILE A 459 -14.05 -17.62 11.11
C ILE A 459 -14.92 -16.47 10.58
N THR A 460 -15.86 -16.81 9.71
CA THR A 460 -16.91 -15.90 9.27
C THR A 460 -18.25 -16.33 9.85
N ASN A 461 -18.92 -15.43 10.53
CA ASN A 461 -20.30 -15.59 11.00
C ASN A 461 -21.19 -14.64 10.21
N THR A 462 -22.13 -15.20 9.45
CA THR A 462 -23.03 -14.43 8.57
C THR A 462 -24.49 -14.76 8.90
N TYR A 463 -25.29 -13.73 9.22
CA TYR A 463 -26.71 -13.85 9.31
C TYR A 463 -27.36 -13.72 7.93
N ASN A 464 -28.20 -14.69 7.58
CA ASN A 464 -29.12 -14.56 6.45
C ASN A 464 -30.46 -14.01 6.92
N TYR A 465 -31.08 -13.24 6.04
CA TYR A 465 -32.32 -12.53 6.32
C TYR A 465 -33.42 -12.93 5.35
N ASP A 466 -34.62 -13.04 5.87
CA ASP A 466 -35.85 -12.95 5.08
C ASP A 466 -36.25 -11.48 5.03
N ILE A 467 -36.23 -10.90 3.83
CA ILE A 467 -36.54 -9.48 3.61
C ILE A 467 -37.88 -9.40 2.93
N GLN A 468 -38.82 -8.71 3.60
CA GLN A 468 -40.14 -8.49 3.06
C GLN A 468 -40.07 -7.69 1.75
N GLY A 469 -40.66 -8.25 0.69
CA GLY A 469 -40.76 -7.57 -0.58
C GLY A 469 -39.49 -7.56 -1.43
N LYS A 470 -38.47 -8.39 -1.15
CA LYS A 470 -37.18 -8.57 -1.88
C LYS A 470 -36.75 -7.48 -2.88
N ILE A 471 -37.68 -6.89 -3.60
CA ILE A 471 -37.55 -5.72 -4.48
C ILE A 471 -38.25 -4.55 -3.79
N TYR A 472 -37.53 -3.47 -3.57
CA TYR A 472 -38.02 -2.27 -2.90
C TYR A 472 -39.05 -1.55 -3.78
N ASP A 473 -38.67 -1.30 -5.02
CA ASP A 473 -39.50 -0.68 -6.07
C ASP A 473 -38.84 -0.80 -7.43
N THR A 474 -39.46 -0.12 -8.41
CA THR A 474 -38.98 0.03 -9.77
C THR A 474 -38.80 1.49 -10.10
N ILE A 475 -37.65 1.85 -10.68
CA ILE A 475 -37.31 3.21 -11.08
C ILE A 475 -37.01 3.29 -12.57
N ASN A 476 -37.05 4.49 -13.13
CA ASN A 476 -36.45 4.76 -14.42
C ASN A 476 -35.20 5.66 -14.25
N ILE A 477 -34.03 5.16 -14.63
CA ILE A 477 -32.75 5.87 -14.42
C ILE A 477 -32.62 7.12 -15.30
N LEU A 478 -33.37 7.23 -16.38
CA LEU A 478 -33.37 8.37 -17.29
C LEU A 478 -34.39 9.45 -16.90
N ASP A 479 -35.50 9.07 -16.28
CA ASP A 479 -36.57 9.96 -15.89
C ASP A 479 -36.71 10.05 -14.37
N PRO A 480 -36.17 11.11 -13.73
CA PRO A 480 -36.26 11.28 -12.29
C PRO A 480 -37.68 11.48 -11.77
N ASN A 481 -38.64 11.92 -12.62
CA ASN A 481 -40.04 12.08 -12.21
C ASN A 481 -40.74 10.74 -12.03
N LYS A 482 -40.22 9.69 -12.63
CA LYS A 482 -40.67 8.30 -12.39
C LYS A 482 -39.95 7.67 -11.19
N PHE A 483 -39.17 8.44 -10.43
CA PHE A 483 -38.43 8.05 -9.27
C PHE A 483 -39.06 8.65 -8.02
N VAL A 484 -40.01 7.98 -7.42
CA VAL A 484 -40.60 8.42 -6.16
C VAL A 484 -39.70 7.95 -5.03
N GLN A 485 -39.17 8.90 -4.27
CA GLN A 485 -38.36 8.55 -3.11
C GLN A 485 -39.25 8.05 -1.97
N ARG A 486 -39.21 6.77 -1.69
CA ARG A 486 -39.85 6.14 -0.55
C ARG A 486 -38.96 6.28 0.68
N THR A 487 -39.60 6.40 1.85
CA THR A 487 -38.91 6.53 3.14
C THR A 487 -39.14 5.34 4.08
N ASP A 488 -40.01 4.42 3.69
CA ASP A 488 -40.32 3.22 4.48
C ASP A 488 -39.11 2.25 4.47
N ILE A 489 -38.79 1.71 5.64
CA ILE A 489 -37.71 0.73 5.81
C ILE A 489 -38.32 -0.65 5.83
N PRO A 490 -38.03 -1.54 4.89
CA PRO A 490 -38.58 -2.89 4.84
C PRO A 490 -38.20 -3.72 6.06
N VAL A 491 -39.09 -4.60 6.49
CA VAL A 491 -38.79 -5.56 7.56
C VAL A 491 -37.82 -6.63 7.05
N ALA A 492 -36.79 -6.89 7.84
CA ALA A 492 -35.79 -7.91 7.56
C ALA A 492 -35.53 -8.76 8.82
N ASN A 493 -35.99 -10.01 8.78
CA ASN A 493 -35.89 -10.93 9.91
C ASN A 493 -34.72 -11.88 9.73
N ARG A 494 -33.93 -12.10 10.79
CA ARG A 494 -32.86 -13.12 10.79
C ARG A 494 -33.47 -14.51 10.68
N VAL A 495 -32.97 -15.30 9.73
CA VAL A 495 -33.46 -16.67 9.46
C VAL A 495 -32.42 -17.71 9.88
N THR A 496 -31.18 -17.49 9.46
CA THR A 496 -30.08 -18.42 9.78
C THR A 496 -28.84 -17.68 10.19
N LEU A 497 -28.02 -18.34 11.02
CA LEU A 497 -26.61 -17.98 11.26
C LEU A 497 -25.74 -19.05 10.62
N VAL A 498 -24.89 -18.65 9.69
CA VAL A 498 -23.89 -19.52 9.06
C VAL A 498 -22.51 -19.19 9.62
N GLU A 499 -21.86 -20.17 10.20
CA GLU A 499 -20.48 -20.12 10.66
C GLU A 499 -19.59 -20.91 9.71
N THR A 500 -18.56 -20.25 9.17
CA THR A 500 -17.62 -20.83 8.19
C THR A 500 -16.19 -20.65 8.68
N PRO A 501 -15.57 -21.70 9.26
CA PRO A 501 -14.18 -21.69 9.65
C PRO A 501 -13.27 -22.05 8.48
N VAL A 502 -12.04 -21.51 8.50
CA VAL A 502 -10.95 -21.87 7.57
C VAL A 502 -9.66 -21.88 8.35
N ASN A 503 -8.86 -22.94 8.23
CA ASN A 503 -7.51 -23.05 8.77
C ASN A 503 -6.51 -23.02 7.62
N ARG A 504 -5.40 -22.34 7.80
CA ARG A 504 -4.28 -22.35 6.85
C ARG A 504 -2.98 -22.58 7.60
N PHE A 505 -2.14 -23.42 7.02
CA PHE A 505 -0.81 -23.72 7.55
C PHE A 505 0.19 -23.61 6.43
N GLY A 506 1.40 -23.18 6.76
CA GLY A 506 2.48 -23.11 5.80
C GLY A 506 3.84 -23.27 6.45
N ALA A 507 4.72 -23.97 5.76
CA ALA A 507 6.15 -24.03 6.08
C ALA A 507 6.95 -23.75 4.82
N TYR A 508 8.00 -22.94 4.95
CA TYR A 508 8.79 -22.50 3.80
C TYR A 508 10.26 -22.33 4.13
N VAL A 509 11.04 -22.56 3.10
CA VAL A 509 12.47 -22.26 3.11
C VAL A 509 12.84 -21.58 1.79
N GLN A 510 13.68 -20.55 1.89
CA GLN A 510 14.20 -19.82 0.72
C GLN A 510 15.63 -19.40 1.02
N ASP A 511 16.52 -19.54 0.06
CA ASP A 511 17.91 -19.13 0.17
C ASP A 511 18.33 -18.28 -1.03
N LEU A 512 18.93 -17.14 -0.75
CA LEU A 512 19.65 -16.34 -1.75
C LEU A 512 21.13 -16.70 -1.70
N ILE A 513 21.54 -17.53 -2.64
CA ILE A 513 22.87 -18.12 -2.78
C ILE A 513 23.72 -17.22 -3.67
N SER A 514 24.73 -16.59 -3.13
CA SER A 514 25.71 -15.81 -3.90
C SER A 514 26.82 -16.73 -4.36
N LEU A 515 26.68 -17.31 -5.57
CA LEU A 515 27.65 -18.20 -6.21
C LEU A 515 28.96 -17.46 -6.51
N THR A 516 28.81 -16.21 -6.94
CA THR A 516 29.91 -15.25 -7.10
C THR A 516 29.44 -13.86 -6.68
N PRO A 517 30.30 -12.85 -6.57
CA PRO A 517 29.85 -11.46 -6.35
C PRO A 517 28.88 -10.93 -7.41
N LYS A 518 28.85 -11.54 -8.60
CA LYS A 518 28.03 -11.12 -9.74
C LYS A 518 26.83 -12.03 -10.01
N ILE A 519 26.85 -13.28 -9.58
CA ILE A 519 25.81 -14.26 -9.89
C ILE A 519 25.17 -14.74 -8.58
N LYS A 520 23.87 -14.53 -8.46
CA LYS A 520 23.08 -14.98 -7.31
C LYS A 520 21.93 -15.87 -7.80
N LEU A 521 21.67 -16.93 -7.04
CA LEU A 521 20.55 -17.84 -7.25
C LEU A 521 19.61 -17.72 -6.04
N LEU A 522 18.35 -17.39 -6.28
CA LEU A 522 17.29 -17.51 -5.28
C LEU A 522 16.58 -18.82 -5.52
N ALA A 523 16.53 -19.68 -4.53
CA ALA A 523 15.78 -20.93 -4.59
C ALA A 523 14.95 -21.09 -3.32
N GLY A 524 13.76 -21.62 -3.45
CA GLY A 524 12.92 -21.86 -2.30
C GLY A 524 11.68 -22.67 -2.62
N VAL A 525 11.07 -23.20 -1.58
CA VAL A 525 9.82 -23.95 -1.65
C VAL A 525 8.98 -23.69 -0.41
N ARG A 526 7.68 -23.65 -0.61
CA ARG A 526 6.67 -23.63 0.45
C ARG A 526 5.73 -24.79 0.29
N TRP A 527 5.44 -25.47 1.39
CA TRP A 527 4.26 -26.30 1.55
C TRP A 527 3.14 -25.49 2.18
N SER A 528 1.94 -25.59 1.65
CA SER A 528 0.74 -24.95 2.17
C SER A 528 -0.40 -25.94 2.27
N LEU A 529 -1.16 -25.85 3.36
CA LEU A 529 -2.39 -26.59 3.59
C LEU A 529 -3.50 -25.60 3.93
N GLN A 530 -4.64 -25.72 3.27
CA GLN A 530 -5.88 -25.05 3.67
C GLN A 530 -6.93 -26.10 3.98
N GLU A 531 -7.50 -25.99 5.16
CA GLU A 531 -8.64 -26.78 5.60
C GLU A 531 -9.86 -25.89 5.71
N SER A 532 -10.98 -26.34 5.21
CA SER A 532 -12.29 -25.75 5.42
C SER A 532 -13.12 -26.76 6.21
N PRO A 533 -13.07 -26.68 7.56
CA PRO A 533 -13.92 -27.53 8.39
C PRO A 533 -15.38 -27.35 8.02
N SER A 534 -16.19 -28.32 8.41
CA SER A 534 -17.63 -28.26 8.16
C SER A 534 -18.22 -26.96 8.66
N ASN A 535 -18.82 -26.18 7.77
CA ASN A 535 -19.60 -25.01 8.19
C ASN A 535 -20.84 -25.46 8.96
N SER A 536 -21.33 -24.62 9.87
CA SER A 536 -22.56 -24.87 10.58
C SER A 536 -23.62 -23.82 10.17
N THR A 537 -24.86 -24.28 10.03
CA THR A 537 -26.00 -23.39 9.78
C THR A 537 -27.02 -23.60 10.89
N THR A 538 -27.20 -22.60 11.73
CA THR A 538 -28.23 -22.60 12.78
C THR A 538 -29.49 -21.93 12.25
N TYR A 539 -30.63 -22.63 12.32
CA TYR A 539 -31.94 -22.10 11.90
C TYR A 539 -32.61 -21.42 13.09
N LEU A 540 -32.60 -20.08 13.09
CA LEU A 540 -33.02 -19.27 14.26
C LEU A 540 -34.52 -19.36 14.56
N GLN A 541 -35.34 -19.71 13.57
CA GLN A 541 -36.80 -19.81 13.71
C GLN A 541 -37.29 -21.20 14.17
N LYS A 542 -36.44 -22.21 14.13
CA LYS A 542 -36.77 -23.61 14.43
C LYS A 542 -36.14 -24.11 15.72
N ASN A 543 -35.82 -23.26 16.67
CA ASN A 543 -35.17 -23.61 17.95
C ASN A 543 -34.15 -24.74 17.79
N ASP A 544 -32.90 -24.40 17.31
CA ASP A 544 -31.70 -25.22 17.40
C ASP A 544 -31.49 -26.36 16.40
N SER A 545 -32.15 -26.40 15.24
CA SER A 545 -31.70 -27.31 14.18
C SER A 545 -30.39 -26.83 13.54
N ILE A 546 -29.32 -27.62 13.64
CA ILE A 546 -28.01 -27.32 13.08
C ILE A 546 -27.75 -28.24 11.88
N ALA A 547 -27.57 -27.66 10.71
CA ALA A 547 -27.06 -28.37 9.54
C ALA A 547 -25.56 -28.17 9.42
N LYS A 548 -24.81 -29.25 9.22
CA LYS A 548 -23.36 -29.23 8.98
C LYS A 548 -23.04 -29.45 7.52
N GLY A 549 -22.14 -28.63 6.97
CA GLY A 549 -21.57 -28.84 5.66
C GLY A 549 -20.50 -29.95 5.62
N LYS A 550 -19.87 -30.12 4.48
CA LYS A 550 -18.78 -31.08 4.31
C LYS A 550 -17.42 -30.44 4.63
N PHE A 551 -16.51 -31.25 5.16
CA PHE A 551 -15.09 -30.89 5.29
C PHE A 551 -14.43 -30.87 3.91
N ALA A 552 -13.56 -29.88 3.67
CA ALA A 552 -12.73 -29.83 2.46
C ALA A 552 -11.31 -29.44 2.84
N SER A 553 -10.33 -30.00 2.15
CA SER A 553 -8.93 -29.62 2.31
C SER A 553 -8.24 -29.55 0.95
N ALA A 554 -7.24 -28.67 0.86
CA ALA A 554 -6.37 -28.55 -0.31
C ALA A 554 -4.94 -28.27 0.14
N SER A 555 -3.98 -28.97 -0.45
CA SER A 555 -2.55 -28.72 -0.21
C SER A 555 -1.81 -28.52 -1.52
N ALA A 556 -0.73 -27.75 -1.45
CA ALA A 556 0.13 -27.51 -2.62
C ALA A 556 1.55 -27.16 -2.20
N PHE A 557 2.50 -27.49 -3.08
CA PHE A 557 3.85 -26.95 -3.04
C PHE A 557 3.98 -25.77 -4.00
N SER A 558 4.63 -24.71 -3.54
CA SER A 558 4.90 -23.49 -4.33
C SER A 558 6.41 -23.30 -4.44
N PRO A 559 7.06 -23.85 -5.49
CA PRO A 559 8.47 -23.61 -5.76
C PRO A 559 8.70 -22.22 -6.32
N ARG A 560 9.91 -21.72 -6.09
CA ARG A 560 10.42 -20.49 -6.66
C ARG A 560 11.90 -20.63 -6.96
N VAL A 561 12.29 -20.20 -8.18
CA VAL A 561 13.69 -20.13 -8.58
C VAL A 561 13.93 -18.80 -9.30
N GLY A 562 15.03 -18.15 -9.01
CA GLY A 562 15.41 -16.89 -9.68
C GLY A 562 16.91 -16.78 -9.81
N LEU A 563 17.36 -16.41 -10.99
CA LEU A 563 18.74 -16.09 -11.29
C LEU A 563 18.92 -14.58 -11.40
N LEU A 564 19.94 -14.06 -10.74
CA LEU A 564 20.31 -12.66 -10.82
C LEU A 564 21.76 -12.53 -11.26
N TYR A 565 21.99 -11.72 -12.30
CA TYR A 565 23.31 -11.35 -12.80
C TYR A 565 23.57 -9.88 -12.58
N ARG A 566 24.50 -9.55 -11.68
CA ARG A 566 24.94 -8.19 -11.41
C ARG A 566 26.03 -7.80 -12.41
N TYR A 567 25.64 -7.18 -13.52
CA TYR A 567 26.56 -6.73 -14.57
C TYR A 567 27.53 -5.67 -14.04
N LYS A 568 26.98 -4.65 -13.34
CA LYS A 568 27.71 -3.59 -12.63
C LYS A 568 27.10 -3.41 -11.23
N GLN A 569 27.78 -2.65 -10.37
CA GLN A 569 27.22 -2.37 -9.03
C GLN A 569 25.83 -1.73 -9.06
N ASN A 570 25.53 -0.99 -10.11
CA ASN A 570 24.29 -0.25 -10.32
C ASN A 570 23.33 -0.89 -11.34
N THR A 571 23.63 -2.08 -11.88
CA THR A 571 22.80 -2.75 -12.90
C THR A 571 22.72 -4.25 -12.61
N SER A 572 21.50 -4.76 -12.46
CA SER A 572 21.21 -6.18 -12.27
C SER A 572 20.19 -6.65 -13.29
N PHE A 573 20.45 -7.77 -13.94
CA PHE A 573 19.49 -8.53 -14.74
C PHE A 573 18.96 -9.68 -13.89
N PHE A 574 17.69 -10.02 -14.07
CA PHE A 574 17.13 -11.18 -13.40
C PHE A 574 16.17 -11.94 -14.30
N ALA A 575 16.07 -13.23 -14.03
CA ALA A 575 15.03 -14.10 -14.56
C ALA A 575 14.48 -14.93 -13.40
N SER A 576 13.17 -15.14 -13.34
CA SER A 576 12.58 -15.96 -12.29
C SER A 576 11.38 -16.76 -12.79
N TYR A 577 11.21 -17.93 -12.15
CA TYR A 577 10.01 -18.75 -12.20
C TYR A 577 9.45 -18.86 -10.79
N SER A 578 8.14 -18.77 -10.66
CA SER A 578 7.43 -19.04 -9.42
C SER A 578 6.07 -19.64 -9.72
N ASN A 579 5.65 -20.54 -8.84
CA ASN A 579 4.34 -21.14 -8.89
C ASN A 579 3.53 -20.66 -7.69
N SER A 580 2.22 -20.55 -7.87
CA SER A 580 1.25 -20.31 -6.80
C SER A 580 -0.01 -21.10 -7.05
N PHE A 581 -0.87 -21.17 -6.03
CA PHE A 581 -2.15 -21.82 -6.15
C PHE A 581 -3.24 -20.96 -5.53
N ALA A 582 -4.47 -21.13 -6.01
CA ALA A 582 -5.66 -20.58 -5.42
C ALA A 582 -6.67 -21.72 -5.21
N VAL A 583 -7.20 -21.82 -3.99
CA VAL A 583 -8.20 -22.85 -3.69
C VAL A 583 -9.51 -22.49 -4.38
N ASN A 584 -10.03 -23.40 -5.21
CA ASN A 584 -11.36 -23.31 -5.78
C ASN A 584 -12.38 -23.70 -4.73
N THR A 585 -13.37 -22.84 -4.53
CA THR A 585 -14.49 -23.09 -3.59
C THR A 585 -15.69 -23.65 -4.35
N GLY A 586 -16.46 -24.49 -3.68
CA GLY A 586 -17.62 -25.17 -4.24
C GLY A 586 -17.33 -26.63 -4.59
N LEU A 587 -18.30 -27.28 -5.16
CA LEU A 587 -18.26 -28.70 -5.59
C LEU A 587 -18.51 -28.79 -7.09
N ASP A 588 -18.02 -29.83 -7.73
CA ASP A 588 -18.41 -30.11 -9.10
C ASP A 588 -19.87 -30.61 -9.18
N ILE A 589 -20.38 -30.83 -10.37
CA ILE A 589 -21.75 -31.32 -10.58
C ILE A 589 -21.99 -32.74 -10.03
N TYR A 590 -20.91 -33.46 -9.67
CA TYR A 590 -20.95 -34.78 -9.05
C TYR A 590 -20.70 -34.73 -7.54
N ASN A 591 -20.70 -33.53 -6.95
CA ASN A 591 -20.41 -33.26 -5.53
C ASN A 591 -18.97 -33.57 -5.06
N ASN A 592 -17.99 -33.55 -5.95
CA ASN A 592 -16.57 -33.66 -5.61
C ASN A 592 -15.96 -32.26 -5.39
N THR A 593 -14.92 -32.20 -4.57
CA THR A 593 -14.12 -30.98 -4.42
C THR A 593 -13.30 -30.70 -5.67
N LEU A 594 -13.23 -29.43 -6.06
CA LEU A 594 -12.44 -29.02 -7.22
C LEU A 594 -10.94 -28.96 -6.87
N PRO A 595 -10.06 -29.36 -7.79
CA PRO A 595 -8.63 -29.13 -7.63
C PRO A 595 -8.35 -27.63 -7.59
N PRO A 596 -7.28 -27.20 -6.91
CA PRO A 596 -6.89 -25.79 -6.90
C PRO A 596 -6.49 -25.30 -8.29
N SER A 597 -6.70 -24.01 -8.55
CA SER A 597 -6.09 -23.33 -9.69
C SER A 597 -4.58 -23.28 -9.50
N ILE A 598 -3.82 -23.66 -10.50
CA ILE A 598 -2.36 -23.63 -10.50
C ILE A 598 -1.91 -22.47 -11.39
N ILE A 599 -1.04 -21.63 -10.83
CA ILE A 599 -0.63 -20.39 -11.47
C ILE A 599 0.88 -20.40 -11.65
N ASP A 600 1.32 -20.45 -12.90
CA ASP A 600 2.73 -20.37 -13.29
C ASP A 600 3.08 -18.97 -13.71
N GLN A 601 4.19 -18.44 -13.19
CA GLN A 601 4.67 -17.11 -13.52
C GLN A 601 6.15 -17.14 -13.90
N TYR A 602 6.45 -16.45 -14.99
CA TYR A 602 7.80 -16.20 -15.51
C TYR A 602 8.04 -14.70 -15.52
N GLU A 603 9.19 -14.26 -15.06
CA GLU A 603 9.62 -12.86 -15.11
C GLU A 603 11.04 -12.74 -15.63
N LEU A 604 11.26 -11.68 -16.42
CA LEU A 604 12.57 -11.24 -16.86
C LEU A 604 12.66 -9.73 -16.64
N GLY A 605 13.77 -9.25 -16.08
CA GLY A 605 13.87 -7.82 -15.87
C GLY A 605 15.28 -7.30 -15.68
N VAL A 606 15.38 -5.97 -15.72
CA VAL A 606 16.59 -5.23 -15.42
C VAL A 606 16.30 -4.15 -14.40
N LYS A 607 17.16 -4.03 -13.42
CA LYS A 607 17.12 -3.01 -12.36
C LYS A 607 18.36 -2.16 -12.43
N ASN A 608 18.16 -0.85 -12.44
CA ASN A 608 19.23 0.12 -12.53
C ASN A 608 19.14 1.18 -11.45
N ILE A 609 20.30 1.62 -11.01
CA ILE A 609 20.49 2.77 -10.14
C ILE A 609 21.50 3.70 -10.81
N PHE A 610 21.09 4.92 -11.12
CA PHE A 610 21.93 5.93 -11.74
C PHE A 610 22.15 7.13 -10.81
N CYS A 611 23.02 8.05 -11.22
CA CYS A 611 23.24 9.34 -10.55
C CYS A 611 23.58 9.22 -9.06
N LYS A 612 24.49 8.31 -8.67
CA LYS A 612 24.90 8.09 -7.28
C LYS A 612 23.67 7.82 -6.37
N VAL A 613 22.88 6.80 -6.71
CA VAL A 613 21.69 6.31 -6.00
C VAL A 613 20.45 7.24 -6.02
N ARG A 614 20.39 8.19 -6.97
CA ARG A 614 19.30 9.18 -7.03
C ARG A 614 18.26 8.92 -8.14
N LEU A 615 18.54 8.03 -9.09
CA LEU A 615 17.60 7.61 -10.14
C LEU A 615 17.54 6.10 -10.18
N THR A 616 16.37 5.55 -10.00
CA THR A 616 16.04 4.13 -10.15
C THR A 616 15.19 3.96 -11.40
N VAL A 617 15.59 3.03 -12.28
CA VAL A 617 14.82 2.65 -13.47
C VAL A 617 14.78 1.14 -13.54
N ASN A 618 13.60 0.57 -13.40
CA ASN A 618 13.37 -0.87 -13.47
C ASN A 618 12.45 -1.19 -14.64
N LEU A 619 12.81 -2.18 -15.44
CA LEU A 619 11.99 -2.73 -16.51
C LEU A 619 11.77 -4.22 -16.24
N THR A 620 10.52 -4.66 -16.30
CA THR A 620 10.14 -6.05 -16.08
C THR A 620 9.17 -6.51 -17.15
N ALA A 621 9.46 -7.64 -17.80
CA ALA A 621 8.53 -8.38 -18.64
C ALA A 621 8.03 -9.61 -17.86
N TYR A 622 6.76 -9.97 -18.02
CA TYR A 622 6.19 -11.11 -17.32
C TYR A 622 5.20 -11.89 -18.18
N LYS A 623 5.04 -13.17 -17.84
CA LYS A 623 3.97 -14.05 -18.31
C LYS A 623 3.40 -14.82 -17.13
N ILE A 624 2.07 -14.77 -16.98
CA ILE A 624 1.33 -15.50 -15.94
C ILE A 624 0.31 -16.39 -16.66
N ILE A 625 0.30 -17.68 -16.31
CA ILE A 625 -0.66 -18.66 -16.82
C ILE A 625 -1.44 -19.20 -15.62
N ASN A 626 -2.76 -19.02 -15.62
CA ASN A 626 -3.63 -19.51 -14.56
C ASN A 626 -4.50 -20.62 -15.11
N ASN A 627 -4.27 -21.83 -14.62
CA ASN A 627 -4.97 -23.05 -15.01
C ASN A 627 -6.08 -23.39 -14.00
N ASN A 628 -7.03 -24.23 -14.42
CA ASN A 628 -8.10 -24.75 -13.57
C ASN A 628 -8.98 -23.65 -12.95
N LEU A 629 -9.31 -22.61 -13.73
CA LEU A 629 -10.28 -21.62 -13.29
C LEU A 629 -11.64 -22.28 -13.08
N ALA A 630 -12.28 -21.97 -11.94
CA ALA A 630 -13.63 -22.43 -11.65
C ALA A 630 -14.66 -21.33 -11.88
N GLN A 631 -15.78 -21.69 -12.48
CA GLN A 631 -16.99 -20.86 -12.55
C GLN A 631 -18.20 -21.63 -12.02
N THR A 632 -19.32 -20.96 -11.83
CA THR A 632 -20.59 -21.64 -11.53
C THR A 632 -20.97 -22.51 -12.73
N ALA A 633 -21.21 -23.81 -12.48
CA ALA A 633 -21.65 -24.74 -13.53
C ALA A 633 -22.96 -24.25 -14.14
N GLN A 634 -23.04 -24.28 -15.43
CA GLN A 634 -24.23 -23.82 -16.14
C GLN A 634 -25.37 -24.87 -16.10
N PHE A 635 -25.01 -26.11 -15.97
CA PHE A 635 -25.94 -27.25 -15.90
C PHE A 635 -25.63 -28.10 -14.66
N ASP A 636 -26.65 -28.77 -14.16
CA ASP A 636 -26.51 -29.84 -13.18
C ASP A 636 -26.07 -31.18 -13.84
N LYS A 637 -25.91 -32.23 -13.03
CA LYS A 637 -25.50 -33.54 -13.50
C LYS A 637 -26.52 -34.21 -14.48
N ASP A 638 -27.76 -33.74 -14.48
CA ASP A 638 -28.84 -34.25 -15.30
C ASP A 638 -29.06 -33.41 -16.58
N GLY A 639 -28.21 -32.37 -16.80
CA GLY A 639 -28.25 -31.47 -17.96
C GLY A 639 -29.27 -30.34 -17.85
N ASN A 640 -29.92 -30.16 -16.70
CA ASN A 640 -30.85 -29.05 -16.46
C ASN A 640 -30.10 -27.77 -16.13
N PRO A 641 -30.64 -26.58 -16.44
CA PRO A 641 -30.05 -25.32 -16.02
C PRO A 641 -29.81 -25.29 -14.51
N ASN A 642 -28.57 -25.04 -14.11
CA ASN A 642 -28.17 -25.03 -12.71
C ASN A 642 -28.57 -23.71 -12.03
N SER A 643 -29.38 -23.80 -10.98
CA SER A 643 -29.72 -22.69 -10.10
C SER A 643 -28.86 -22.63 -8.82
N ASN A 644 -28.03 -23.65 -8.56
CA ASN A 644 -27.17 -23.73 -7.38
C ASN A 644 -25.79 -23.13 -7.65
N SER A 645 -25.55 -21.92 -7.15
CA SER A 645 -24.27 -21.23 -7.32
C SER A 645 -23.08 -21.92 -6.66
N SER A 646 -23.29 -22.91 -5.79
CA SER A 646 -22.24 -23.72 -5.17
C SER A 646 -21.69 -24.80 -6.09
N LEU A 647 -22.44 -25.20 -7.12
CA LEU A 647 -21.96 -26.13 -8.15
C LEU A 647 -21.06 -25.37 -9.13
N LYS A 648 -19.87 -25.92 -9.33
CA LYS A 648 -18.80 -25.31 -10.13
C LYS A 648 -18.35 -26.27 -11.23
N GLU A 649 -17.76 -25.68 -12.25
CA GLU A 649 -17.03 -26.40 -13.29
C GLU A 649 -15.68 -25.73 -13.55
N LEU A 650 -14.70 -26.49 -14.01
CA LEU A 650 -13.41 -25.93 -14.41
C LEU A 650 -13.52 -25.32 -15.81
N THR A 651 -13.21 -24.04 -15.93
CA THR A 651 -13.50 -23.24 -17.13
C THR A 651 -12.29 -23.01 -18.02
N GLY A 652 -11.14 -23.62 -17.68
CA GLY A 652 -10.00 -23.55 -18.58
C GLY A 652 -8.84 -22.70 -18.05
N GLN A 653 -8.33 -21.81 -18.89
CA GLN A 653 -7.05 -21.11 -18.66
C GLN A 653 -7.13 -19.64 -19.07
N THR A 654 -6.46 -18.80 -18.30
CA THR A 654 -6.13 -17.42 -18.70
C THR A 654 -4.61 -17.23 -18.82
N SER A 655 -4.20 -16.32 -19.70
CA SER A 655 -2.82 -15.86 -19.82
C SER A 655 -2.77 -14.34 -19.68
N SER A 656 -1.84 -13.85 -18.86
CA SER A 656 -1.52 -12.43 -18.71
C SER A 656 -0.06 -12.20 -19.06
N ASN A 657 0.20 -11.43 -20.12
CA ASN A 657 1.52 -11.06 -20.56
C ASN A 657 1.68 -9.55 -20.45
N GLY A 658 2.86 -9.06 -20.07
CA GLY A 658 3.04 -7.63 -19.99
C GLY A 658 4.45 -7.14 -19.76
N ILE A 659 4.56 -5.81 -19.84
CA ILE A 659 5.81 -5.08 -19.61
C ILE A 659 5.52 -3.94 -18.65
N GLU A 660 6.39 -3.75 -17.67
CA GLU A 660 6.27 -2.73 -16.64
C GLU A 660 7.56 -1.91 -16.55
N LEU A 661 7.43 -0.59 -16.56
CA LEU A 661 8.51 0.37 -16.34
C LEU A 661 8.26 1.16 -15.08
N ASP A 662 9.18 1.12 -14.12
CA ASP A 662 9.16 1.91 -12.90
C ASP A 662 10.33 2.90 -12.87
N VAL A 663 10.06 4.18 -12.65
CA VAL A 663 11.06 5.25 -12.53
C VAL A 663 10.85 6.01 -11.23
N MET A 664 11.91 6.12 -10.44
CA MET A 664 11.94 6.95 -9.23
C MET A 664 13.20 7.79 -9.21
N ALA A 665 13.05 9.09 -8.91
CA ALA A 665 14.18 10.01 -8.93
C ALA A 665 14.11 11.07 -7.84
N ASN A 666 15.27 11.33 -7.22
CA ASN A 666 15.51 12.38 -6.22
C ASN A 666 16.81 13.10 -6.55
N PHE A 667 16.98 13.60 -7.79
CA PHE A 667 18.24 14.14 -8.29
C PHE A 667 18.74 15.37 -7.54
N VAL A 668 17.82 16.19 -7.08
CA VAL A 668 18.08 17.46 -6.40
C VAL A 668 17.43 17.41 -5.04
N LYS A 669 18.08 18.01 -4.05
CA LYS A 669 17.47 18.16 -2.71
C LYS A 669 16.10 18.86 -2.82
N GLY A 670 15.07 18.22 -2.31
CA GLY A 670 13.69 18.68 -2.41
C GLY A 670 12.90 18.19 -3.61
N LEU A 671 13.53 17.59 -4.64
CA LEU A 671 12.82 16.99 -5.77
C LEU A 671 12.48 15.53 -5.47
N SER A 672 11.23 15.17 -5.73
CA SER A 672 10.75 13.77 -5.71
C SER A 672 9.98 13.51 -6.99
N VAL A 673 10.40 12.52 -7.75
CA VAL A 673 9.74 12.07 -8.99
C VAL A 673 9.42 10.59 -8.87
N MET A 674 8.21 10.22 -9.21
CA MET A 674 7.77 8.84 -9.35
C MET A 674 6.96 8.73 -10.65
N ALA A 675 7.32 7.80 -11.51
CA ALA A 675 6.61 7.58 -12.77
C ALA A 675 6.62 6.09 -13.14
N GLY A 676 5.61 5.68 -13.86
CA GLY A 676 5.52 4.30 -14.32
C GLY A 676 4.58 4.14 -15.51
N TYR A 677 4.84 3.07 -16.25
CA TYR A 677 4.00 2.64 -17.37
C TYR A 677 3.88 1.12 -17.34
N SER A 678 2.69 0.60 -17.62
CA SER A 678 2.45 -0.82 -17.77
C SER A 678 1.61 -1.11 -19.00
N TYR A 679 2.04 -2.09 -19.77
CA TYR A 679 1.25 -2.78 -20.78
C TYR A 679 0.87 -4.15 -20.24
N ASN A 680 -0.39 -4.53 -20.36
CA ASN A 680 -0.93 -5.83 -19.96
C ASN A 680 -1.82 -6.37 -21.05
N ASP A 681 -1.58 -7.62 -21.44
CA ASP A 681 -2.40 -8.39 -22.36
C ASP A 681 -2.91 -9.65 -21.66
N MET A 682 -4.19 -9.63 -21.25
CA MET A 682 -4.81 -10.70 -20.48
C MET A 682 -6.06 -11.22 -21.17
N HIS A 683 -6.05 -12.52 -21.51
CA HIS A 683 -7.11 -13.18 -22.26
C HIS A 683 -7.44 -14.57 -21.73
N TYR A 684 -8.66 -15.04 -22.01
CA TYR A 684 -9.02 -16.45 -21.90
C TYR A 684 -8.36 -17.23 -23.02
N THR A 685 -7.47 -18.16 -22.69
CA THR A 685 -6.73 -18.98 -23.67
C THR A 685 -7.34 -20.34 -23.90
N LYS A 686 -8.03 -20.88 -22.89
CA LYS A 686 -8.82 -22.11 -22.99
C LYS A 686 -10.15 -21.89 -22.29
N THR A 687 -11.22 -22.37 -22.90
CA THR A 687 -12.57 -22.38 -22.35
C THR A 687 -13.28 -23.65 -22.78
N PRO A 688 -14.32 -24.14 -22.07
CA PRO A 688 -15.05 -25.34 -22.42
C PRO A 688 -15.76 -25.27 -23.79
N GLY A 689 -16.13 -24.06 -24.23
CA GLY A 689 -16.80 -23.87 -25.53
C GLY A 689 -18.31 -24.08 -25.49
N ASN A 690 -18.87 -24.40 -24.34
CA ASN A 690 -20.29 -24.63 -24.16
C ASN A 690 -21.05 -23.35 -23.82
N LYS A 691 -22.36 -23.42 -23.84
CA LYS A 691 -23.26 -22.36 -23.43
C LYS A 691 -22.95 -21.87 -22.01
N GLY A 692 -22.86 -20.55 -21.81
CA GLY A 692 -22.58 -19.95 -20.52
C GLY A 692 -21.10 -19.89 -20.11
N SER A 693 -20.20 -20.54 -20.87
CA SER A 693 -18.77 -20.45 -20.60
C SER A 693 -18.18 -19.10 -21.01
N TYR A 694 -16.95 -18.84 -20.56
CA TYR A 694 -16.19 -17.67 -21.00
C TYR A 694 -15.84 -17.76 -22.49
N VAL A 695 -15.71 -16.62 -23.16
CA VAL A 695 -15.36 -16.54 -24.57
C VAL A 695 -13.85 -16.62 -24.76
N LYS A 696 -13.38 -17.65 -25.47
CA LYS A 696 -11.97 -17.82 -25.80
C LYS A 696 -11.42 -16.66 -26.62
N GLY A 697 -10.23 -16.17 -26.29
CA GLY A 697 -9.58 -15.04 -26.96
C GLY A 697 -10.06 -13.68 -26.47
N GLU A 698 -11.10 -13.61 -25.64
CA GLU A 698 -11.63 -12.37 -25.13
C GLU A 698 -10.77 -11.85 -23.95
N ARG A 699 -10.56 -10.53 -23.92
CA ARG A 699 -9.88 -9.84 -22.82
C ARG A 699 -10.76 -9.87 -21.57
N LEU A 700 -10.17 -10.16 -20.42
CA LEU A 700 -10.90 -10.18 -19.16
C LEU A 700 -11.45 -8.78 -18.81
N VAL A 701 -12.63 -8.75 -18.17
CA VAL A 701 -13.21 -7.51 -17.67
C VAL A 701 -12.29 -6.81 -16.67
N ASN A 702 -12.39 -5.49 -16.59
CA ASN A 702 -11.56 -4.63 -15.74
C ASN A 702 -10.04 -4.72 -15.97
N THR A 703 -9.60 -5.17 -17.16
CA THR A 703 -8.19 -5.27 -17.51
C THR A 703 -7.82 -4.29 -18.62
N PRO A 704 -7.46 -3.03 -18.31
CA PRO A 704 -6.95 -2.09 -19.31
C PRO A 704 -5.63 -2.61 -19.89
N ALA A 705 -5.43 -2.38 -21.20
CA ALA A 705 -4.17 -2.73 -21.84
C ALA A 705 -3.02 -1.82 -21.38
N HIS A 706 -3.31 -0.58 -21.10
CA HIS A 706 -2.31 0.44 -20.75
C HIS A 706 -2.70 1.14 -19.46
N THR A 707 -1.74 1.28 -18.55
CA THR A 707 -1.83 2.17 -17.39
C THR A 707 -0.55 2.97 -17.28
N ALA A 708 -0.66 4.22 -16.81
CA ALA A 708 0.49 5.06 -16.55
C ALA A 708 0.24 5.97 -15.35
N ASN A 709 1.32 6.29 -14.66
CA ASN A 709 1.30 7.24 -13.57
C ASN A 709 2.56 8.10 -13.61
N GLY A 710 2.44 9.33 -13.14
CA GLY A 710 3.57 10.24 -12.98
C GLY A 710 3.29 11.24 -11.90
N SER A 711 4.26 11.50 -11.04
CA SER A 711 4.19 12.56 -10.03
C SER A 711 5.53 13.23 -9.87
N VAL A 712 5.50 14.53 -9.72
CA VAL A 712 6.66 15.38 -9.44
C VAL A 712 6.31 16.34 -8.32
N PHE A 713 7.16 16.40 -7.29
CA PHE A 713 7.07 17.34 -6.18
C PHE A 713 8.43 18.00 -5.97
N TYR A 714 8.40 19.30 -5.79
CA TYR A 714 9.60 20.07 -5.46
C TYR A 714 9.38 20.90 -4.21
N THR A 715 10.26 20.77 -3.24
CA THR A 715 10.30 21.58 -2.02
C THR A 715 11.52 22.49 -2.06
N PHE A 716 11.30 23.77 -2.11
CA PHE A 716 12.37 24.78 -2.07
C PHE A 716 13.00 24.77 -0.67
N SER A 717 14.31 24.57 -0.60
CA SER A 717 15.05 24.45 0.66
C SER A 717 16.03 25.61 0.92
N ARG A 718 16.02 26.64 0.06
CA ARG A 718 16.92 27.82 0.14
C ARG A 718 16.27 29.06 -0.43
N GLY A 719 16.82 30.25 -0.06
CA GLY A 719 16.40 31.53 -0.57
C GLY A 719 15.03 31.98 -0.08
N LYS A 720 14.44 32.99 -0.77
CA LYS A 720 13.14 33.55 -0.43
C LYS A 720 11.96 32.60 -0.51
N LEU A 721 12.10 31.51 -1.26
CA LEU A 721 11.08 30.48 -1.45
C LEU A 721 11.28 29.27 -0.52
N ASN A 722 12.18 29.37 0.46
CA ASN A 722 12.39 28.28 1.42
C ASN A 722 11.09 27.87 2.10
N GLY A 723 10.75 26.59 2.05
CA GLY A 723 9.49 26.05 2.58
C GLY A 723 8.34 25.96 1.56
N LEU A 724 8.46 26.63 0.38
CA LEU A 724 7.48 26.46 -0.70
C LEU A 724 7.57 25.04 -1.27
N LYS A 725 6.43 24.41 -1.45
CA LYS A 725 6.28 23.11 -2.11
C LYS A 725 5.31 23.25 -3.26
N ILE A 726 5.68 22.70 -4.42
CA ILE A 726 4.80 22.57 -5.58
C ILE A 726 4.83 21.15 -6.08
N GLY A 727 3.73 20.68 -6.65
CA GLY A 727 3.65 19.32 -7.17
C GLY A 727 2.56 19.14 -8.21
N ALA A 728 2.77 18.16 -9.05
CA ALA A 728 1.77 17.71 -10.01
C ALA A 728 1.81 16.16 -10.07
N SER A 729 0.65 15.58 -10.32
CA SER A 729 0.51 14.13 -10.57
C SER A 729 -0.47 13.89 -11.71
N ALA A 730 -0.18 12.90 -12.53
CA ALA A 730 -1.05 12.48 -13.63
C ALA A 730 -1.23 10.95 -13.58
N PHE A 731 -2.45 10.48 -13.83
CA PHE A 731 -2.79 9.08 -13.78
C PHE A 731 -3.64 8.73 -15.00
N TYR A 732 -3.26 7.65 -15.69
CA TYR A 732 -3.94 7.17 -16.89
C TYR A 732 -4.36 5.71 -16.73
N VAL A 733 -5.62 5.43 -17.08
CA VAL A 733 -6.18 4.08 -17.21
C VAL A 733 -6.74 3.96 -18.62
N GLY A 734 -6.25 2.99 -19.38
CA GLY A 734 -6.63 2.78 -20.78
C GLY A 734 -8.06 2.24 -20.96
N LYS A 735 -8.47 2.06 -22.21
CA LYS A 735 -9.73 1.42 -22.58
C LYS A 735 -9.80 0.02 -21.98
N ARG A 736 -11.00 -0.35 -21.52
CA ARG A 736 -11.29 -1.62 -20.88
C ARG A 736 -12.74 -2.00 -21.06
N PHE A 737 -13.10 -3.17 -20.57
CA PHE A 737 -14.50 -3.61 -20.52
C PHE A 737 -14.93 -3.83 -19.07
N GLY A 738 -16.16 -3.45 -18.76
CA GLY A 738 -16.90 -3.92 -17.60
C GLY A 738 -17.86 -5.04 -17.99
N GLY A 739 -18.77 -5.47 -17.10
CA GLY A 739 -19.72 -6.52 -17.37
C GLY A 739 -19.19 -7.91 -17.11
N TRP A 740 -19.48 -8.86 -18.00
CA TRP A 740 -19.11 -10.27 -17.86
C TRP A 740 -18.56 -10.83 -19.15
N ASN A 741 -17.56 -11.72 -19.04
CA ASN A 741 -16.96 -12.42 -20.17
C ASN A 741 -17.69 -13.74 -20.53
N ASN A 742 -18.73 -14.14 -19.80
CA ASN A 742 -19.47 -15.35 -20.07
C ASN A 742 -20.79 -15.05 -20.81
N THR A 743 -21.20 -16.02 -21.63
CA THR A 743 -22.47 -15.96 -22.33
C THR A 743 -23.61 -16.46 -21.45
N ILE A 744 -24.84 -15.96 -21.70
CA ILE A 744 -26.07 -16.55 -21.19
C ILE A 744 -26.84 -17.07 -22.39
N GLN A 745 -27.27 -18.30 -22.40
CA GLN A 745 -28.16 -18.89 -23.38
C GLN A 745 -27.68 -18.88 -24.84
N GLN A 746 -26.44 -18.54 -25.14
CA GLN A 746 -25.90 -18.41 -26.49
C GLN A 746 -24.59 -19.15 -26.68
N SER A 747 -24.19 -19.29 -27.95
CA SER A 747 -22.89 -19.84 -28.32
C SER A 747 -21.73 -18.93 -27.88
N GLN A 748 -20.53 -19.46 -27.95
CA GLN A 748 -19.27 -18.83 -27.50
C GLN A 748 -18.91 -17.50 -28.17
N ASN A 749 -19.61 -17.01 -29.12
CA ASN A 749 -19.26 -15.81 -29.89
C ASN A 749 -19.88 -14.50 -29.35
N TYR A 750 -20.56 -14.56 -28.23
CA TYR A 750 -21.19 -13.38 -27.65
C TYR A 750 -20.95 -13.27 -26.14
N SER A 751 -20.39 -12.17 -25.69
CA SER A 751 -20.22 -11.81 -24.28
C SER A 751 -21.07 -10.61 -23.86
N ARG A 752 -21.20 -10.40 -22.55
CA ARG A 752 -21.96 -9.29 -21.95
C ARG A 752 -21.04 -8.16 -21.53
N LEU A 753 -20.13 -7.77 -22.41
CA LEU A 753 -19.17 -6.73 -22.15
C LEU A 753 -19.77 -5.34 -22.29
N ILE A 754 -19.31 -4.41 -21.45
CA ILE A 754 -19.64 -2.99 -21.47
C ILE A 754 -18.35 -2.24 -21.80
N PRO A 755 -18.22 -1.62 -22.98
CA PRO A 755 -17.04 -0.85 -23.33
C PRO A 755 -16.93 0.39 -22.45
N VAL A 756 -15.73 0.64 -21.94
CA VAL A 756 -15.39 1.79 -21.10
C VAL A 756 -14.15 2.46 -21.68
N ASP A 757 -14.26 3.72 -22.04
CA ASP A 757 -13.14 4.49 -22.58
C ASP A 757 -12.03 4.68 -21.54
N GLY A 758 -10.83 4.90 -22.04
CA GLY A 758 -9.70 5.30 -21.22
C GLY A 758 -9.85 6.74 -20.72
N PHE A 759 -9.18 7.04 -19.61
CA PHE A 759 -9.18 8.40 -19.06
C PHE A 759 -7.86 8.73 -18.41
N ALA A 760 -7.57 10.03 -18.33
CA ALA A 760 -6.49 10.58 -17.55
C ALA A 760 -7.03 11.60 -16.54
N THR A 761 -6.45 11.65 -15.37
CA THR A 761 -6.68 12.69 -14.36
C THR A 761 -5.37 13.36 -14.01
N VAL A 762 -5.44 14.67 -13.77
CA VAL A 762 -4.30 15.48 -13.35
C VAL A 762 -4.62 16.13 -12.01
N ASP A 763 -3.70 15.99 -11.05
CA ASP A 763 -3.76 16.64 -9.75
C ASP A 763 -2.62 17.66 -9.66
N ILE A 764 -2.88 18.83 -9.07
CA ILE A 764 -1.86 19.83 -8.76
C ILE A 764 -1.87 20.15 -7.26
N SER A 765 -0.72 20.46 -6.71
CA SER A 765 -0.56 20.77 -5.30
C SER A 765 0.38 21.95 -5.10
N ALA A 766 0.06 22.81 -4.14
CA ALA A 766 0.94 23.87 -3.69
C ALA A 766 0.85 24.00 -2.17
N GLY A 767 1.96 24.28 -1.52
CA GLY A 767 2.00 24.44 -0.07
C GLY A 767 3.20 25.23 0.41
N TYR A 768 3.13 25.64 1.65
CA TYR A 768 4.20 26.38 2.29
C TYR A 768 4.41 25.88 3.73
N SER A 769 5.67 25.74 4.11
CA SER A 769 6.06 25.37 5.47
C SER A 769 6.96 26.45 6.06
N ILE A 770 6.56 26.95 7.24
CA ILE A 770 7.33 27.92 8.00
C ILE A 770 7.48 27.45 9.44
N ASN A 771 8.71 27.29 9.91
CA ASN A 771 9.03 26.74 11.22
C ASN A 771 8.30 25.38 11.43
N ARG A 772 7.37 25.35 12.38
CA ARG A 772 6.57 24.16 12.75
C ARG A 772 5.22 24.07 12.04
N PHE A 773 4.83 25.09 11.30
CA PHE A 773 3.55 25.13 10.60
C PHE A 773 3.70 24.78 9.13
N SER A 774 2.70 24.13 8.57
CA SER A 774 2.61 23.87 7.14
C SER A 774 1.17 23.95 6.65
N LEU A 775 0.99 24.50 5.46
CA LEU A 775 -0.27 24.47 4.72
C LEU A 775 0.01 23.83 3.37
N LEU A 776 -0.77 22.82 3.01
CA LEU A 776 -0.69 22.15 1.72
C LEU A 776 -2.08 22.06 1.11
N ALA A 777 -2.25 22.64 -0.09
CA ALA A 777 -3.47 22.57 -0.89
C ALA A 777 -3.29 21.64 -2.08
N LYS A 778 -4.35 20.95 -2.49
CA LYS A 778 -4.42 20.11 -3.68
C LYS A 778 -5.72 20.34 -4.42
N LEU A 779 -5.64 20.40 -5.73
CA LEU A 779 -6.76 20.34 -6.65
C LEU A 779 -6.64 19.05 -7.45
N SER A 780 -7.52 18.09 -7.20
CA SER A 780 -7.57 16.80 -7.89
C SER A 780 -8.50 16.82 -9.07
N ASN A 781 -8.23 15.98 -10.08
CA ASN A 781 -8.94 15.95 -11.34
C ASN A 781 -9.12 17.36 -11.95
N LEU A 782 -8.02 18.08 -12.14
CA LEU A 782 -7.98 19.47 -12.60
C LEU A 782 -8.83 19.71 -13.86
N THR A 783 -8.81 18.76 -14.79
CA THR A 783 -9.55 18.80 -16.06
C THR A 783 -11.05 18.49 -15.92
N ASN A 784 -11.48 18.08 -14.71
CA ASN A 784 -12.84 17.61 -14.43
C ASN A 784 -13.27 16.46 -15.38
N THR A 785 -12.32 15.60 -15.71
CA THR A 785 -12.56 14.44 -16.57
C THR A 785 -13.75 13.62 -16.07
N TYR A 786 -14.63 13.20 -16.97
CA TYR A 786 -15.78 12.36 -16.68
C TYR A 786 -15.58 10.99 -17.33
N ASN A 787 -15.65 9.95 -16.52
CA ASN A 787 -15.54 8.54 -16.91
C ASN A 787 -16.12 7.67 -15.79
N TYR A 788 -16.02 6.35 -15.89
CA TYR A 788 -16.68 5.43 -15.00
C TYR A 788 -15.77 4.29 -14.56
N TYR A 789 -15.97 3.82 -13.32
CA TYR A 789 -15.60 2.49 -12.88
C TYR A 789 -16.80 1.57 -13.13
N VAL A 790 -16.62 0.52 -13.91
CA VAL A 790 -17.69 -0.42 -14.26
C VAL A 790 -17.30 -1.82 -13.82
N HIS A 791 -18.09 -2.38 -12.92
CA HIS A 791 -17.94 -3.77 -12.50
C HIS A 791 -18.92 -4.67 -13.24
N GLU A 792 -20.20 -4.29 -13.25
CA GLU A 792 -21.33 -5.02 -13.85
C GLU A 792 -22.28 -4.00 -14.48
N ASN A 793 -23.29 -4.42 -15.23
CA ASN A 793 -24.23 -3.51 -15.88
C ASN A 793 -25.06 -2.63 -14.93
N TYR A 794 -25.06 -2.93 -13.66
CA TYR A 794 -25.73 -2.18 -12.60
C TYR A 794 -24.76 -1.54 -11.57
N SER A 795 -23.50 -1.83 -11.63
CA SER A 795 -22.48 -1.24 -10.76
C SER A 795 -21.54 -0.36 -11.60
N ILE A 796 -22.07 0.79 -12.00
CA ILE A 796 -21.41 1.79 -12.85
C ILE A 796 -21.24 3.06 -12.03
N ASN A 797 -20.04 3.28 -11.50
CA ASN A 797 -19.72 4.41 -10.63
C ASN A 797 -18.94 5.47 -11.39
N PRO A 798 -19.44 6.70 -11.54
CA PRO A 798 -18.67 7.78 -12.14
C PRO A 798 -17.43 8.08 -11.28
N ILE A 799 -16.32 8.46 -11.93
CA ILE A 799 -15.12 8.91 -11.23
C ILE A 799 -15.37 10.27 -10.56
N PRO A 800 -14.67 10.58 -9.44
CA PRO A 800 -14.85 11.85 -8.75
C PRO A 800 -14.58 13.05 -9.66
N PRO A 801 -15.38 14.14 -9.55
CA PRO A 801 -15.13 15.40 -10.26
C PRO A 801 -13.88 16.10 -9.71
N ARG A 802 -13.63 17.32 -10.21
CA ARG A 802 -12.62 18.21 -9.61
C ARG A 802 -12.95 18.46 -8.14
N GLN A 803 -11.93 18.31 -7.28
CA GLN A 803 -12.06 18.49 -5.83
C GLN A 803 -10.88 19.27 -5.28
N PHE A 804 -11.15 20.15 -4.36
CA PHE A 804 -10.16 20.91 -3.61
C PHE A 804 -10.01 20.35 -2.20
N ILE A 805 -8.76 20.24 -1.72
CA ILE A 805 -8.41 19.82 -0.36
C ILE A 805 -7.28 20.70 0.14
N ALA A 806 -7.37 21.16 1.38
CA ALA A 806 -6.29 21.85 2.07
C ALA A 806 -6.02 21.18 3.43
N THR A 807 -4.76 21.03 3.78
CA THR A 807 -4.32 20.51 5.10
C THR A 807 -3.42 21.54 5.77
N PHE A 808 -3.83 21.98 6.95
CA PHE A 808 -2.99 22.76 7.86
C PHE A 808 -2.41 21.79 8.90
N ALA A 809 -1.12 21.90 9.20
CA ALA A 809 -0.46 21.04 10.17
C ALA A 809 0.54 21.82 11.04
N TYR A 810 0.63 21.41 12.30
CA TYR A 810 1.61 21.86 13.27
C TYR A 810 2.46 20.66 13.72
N ARG A 811 3.79 20.84 13.68
CA ARG A 811 4.78 19.83 14.12
C ARG A 811 5.51 20.33 15.37
N PHE A 812 5.70 19.44 16.32
CA PHE A 812 6.37 19.77 17.60
C PHE A 812 7.47 18.76 17.97
#